data_e0649610a466bf601e67a1880a93ba13
#
_entry.id   e0649610a466bf601e67a1880a93ba13
#
_cell.length_a   1.000
_cell.length_b   1.000
_cell.length_c   1.000
_cell.angle_alpha   90.00
_cell.angle_beta   90.00
_cell.angle_gamma   90.00
#
_symmetry.space_group_name_H-M   'P 1'
#
loop_
_entity.id
_entity.type
_entity.pdbx_description
1 polymer ?
#
loop_
_entity_poly.entity_id
_entity_poly.type
_entity_poly.pdbx_seq_one_letter_code
_entity_poly.pdbx_strand_id
1 'polypeptide(L)'
;MRLTIGRGNLGAIVALGAMLVASPLRAQQTATVQGTVTDAASGAPIAEAVVSIVGTTLQGVTNVLGNYRIAGITPGAITIQVRRIGFKTLSAPVTLAEGQEFAGNYTLNASVVQLEEIVVTGTAGDQRSRAQAAKVAVLDVASLRQVAPTSTVAGDLQSRVPGVSVTSASGSSGTSSQIRIRGAASISLSNEPLLYVDGVRVTAQGAPQWFTGGQSYDRLNDIEPDDIESIEIVKGPAAATLYGADAAAGVIQVITKRGRPGSGKFTQSVNLEYNAINRNFTPRTNYGRCSAANVANSNNALCFGQAVGTLVSDNPLLREHAFQTGQMKGVNWSGRGGGQNYGYYTSLNRETEEGVLPNNGFDRSSGRVNFNWIPSPNLTLDAGIGITVALTDLPDNDNNIFGWLGNSHLGNPLTRTVDGTGNNGWFGNQRDVAAMKAIANSRQSHRSIASFTANFAPRANFTHRLTVGLDWVREEDRRFLPKNSRGSYAINTGQIQEDRRGVERQTVDYLGNFQRDLSSKVVSNLSFGFQLVDTREEQVFATGEGLAVNSNDVVSGASLKSGGQDWTRQKSVGFLSQWQVSLNNRLTGQVGLRYDNASSFGKNAQWVVLPKVGVSWVASEEPFWKVGFVNTLRLRAAWGSTGRIPAAGSSLTTLQSLPSYDGTLVTPGAVPLKPGNADLRFEHGEEFEAGFDAGFMHDLIGVELTYFNKISRDLLLQQPLPPSSGFTQGGPGIGGFPFVNIGGVVNRGLEIGARAVPVNRPNVSWEIRLGANTLHNEVTDMGAIPAFGTLNRVQKGLQLGSWWTRKIVSIDTTTGVVRVTENPVFAGNVLPTFEGNVSTTVTLMRNFRFYGLIDTKRGHKVRNFTDFFRETQLVRSNARLDTTVLSKVERLRRYGNPNAGQPAFLTPLDSAKTVNDVQDAYIQDGSFIRLRELSVSYVLPLKWAQAFRATTATLTLAGQNLALWTKYEGYDPEVVSNALALYNRDDFFTQPPVRRYVLRVNVTF
;
A
#
# COMPACT_ATOMS: atom_id res chain seq x y z
N MET A 1 -36.48 9.11 -14.52
CA MET A 1 -37.59 8.51 -13.76
C MET A 1 -37.18 8.46 -12.30
N ARG A 2 -37.54 9.46 -11.52
CA ARG A 2 -37.20 9.61 -10.10
C ARG A 2 -38.09 8.71 -9.28
N LEU A 3 -37.55 7.69 -8.63
CA LEU A 3 -38.24 6.99 -7.54
C LEU A 3 -37.79 7.63 -6.22
N THR A 4 -38.64 8.44 -5.70
CA THR A 4 -38.61 8.93 -4.32
C THR A 4 -39.02 7.77 -3.40
N ILE A 5 -38.07 7.21 -2.65
CA ILE A 5 -38.39 6.29 -1.56
C ILE A 5 -38.74 7.16 -0.35
N GLY A 6 -40.06 7.16 -0.04
CA GLY A 6 -40.64 7.84 1.11
C GLY A 6 -40.11 7.26 2.43
N ARG A 7 -39.88 8.13 3.40
CA ARG A 7 -39.63 7.82 4.81
C ARG A 7 -40.85 7.10 5.41
N GLY A 8 -40.88 5.78 5.39
CA GLY A 8 -42.06 5.12 5.96
C GLY A 8 -42.02 3.62 6.18
N ASN A 9 -40.95 2.88 5.88
CA ASN A 9 -41.01 1.43 6.00
C ASN A 9 -39.81 0.74 6.69
N LEU A 10 -39.09 1.41 7.58
CA LEU A 10 -38.09 0.76 8.45
C LEU A 10 -38.70 0.11 9.71
N GLY A 11 -39.98 0.37 10.01
CA GLY A 11 -40.66 -0.19 11.16
C GLY A 11 -41.27 -1.57 11.00
N ALA A 12 -41.44 -2.05 9.76
CA ALA A 12 -42.18 -3.30 9.47
C ALA A 12 -41.30 -4.56 9.41
N ILE A 13 -39.99 -4.43 9.28
CA ILE A 13 -39.08 -5.60 9.22
C ILE A 13 -38.59 -6.04 10.60
N VAL A 14 -38.67 -5.22 11.63
CA VAL A 14 -38.29 -5.58 13.01
C VAL A 14 -39.43 -6.32 13.74
N ALA A 15 -40.68 -6.21 13.29
CA ALA A 15 -41.84 -6.81 13.98
C ALA A 15 -42.19 -8.27 13.57
N LEU A 16 -41.56 -8.81 12.53
CA LEU A 16 -41.86 -10.20 12.08
C LEU A 16 -40.92 -11.27 12.66
N GLY A 17 -39.94 -10.90 13.46
CA GLY A 17 -38.99 -11.82 14.13
C GLY A 17 -39.38 -12.27 15.55
N ALA A 18 -40.46 -11.75 16.13
CA ALA A 18 -40.71 -11.89 17.58
C ALA A 18 -41.83 -12.92 17.95
N MET A 19 -42.39 -13.68 17.02
CA MET A 19 -43.38 -14.69 17.36
C MET A 19 -43.06 -16.03 16.71
N LEU A 20 -42.15 -16.81 17.30
CA LEU A 20 -42.12 -18.26 17.16
C LEU A 20 -41.43 -18.94 18.36
N VAL A 21 -42.23 -19.55 19.19
CA VAL A 21 -41.97 -20.72 20.03
C VAL A 21 -41.23 -20.52 21.38
N ALA A 22 -42.06 -20.33 22.40
CA ALA A 22 -41.68 -20.75 23.75
C ALA A 22 -42.01 -22.25 23.91
N SER A 23 -41.06 -23.13 23.71
CA SER A 23 -41.11 -24.51 24.25
C SER A 23 -40.18 -24.53 25.47
N PRO A 24 -40.54 -25.14 26.58
CA PRO A 24 -39.66 -25.27 27.74
C PRO A 24 -38.56 -26.28 27.43
N LEU A 25 -37.40 -25.77 26.98
CA LEU A 25 -36.18 -26.52 26.90
C LEU A 25 -35.68 -26.80 28.35
N ARG A 26 -35.59 -28.04 28.72
CA ARG A 26 -34.82 -28.46 29.89
C ARG A 26 -33.41 -27.98 29.70
N ALA A 27 -32.92 -27.09 30.57
CA ALA A 27 -31.55 -26.61 30.56
C ALA A 27 -30.63 -27.80 30.90
N GLN A 28 -29.98 -28.35 29.87
CA GLN A 28 -28.87 -29.29 30.03
C GLN A 28 -27.73 -28.53 30.72
N GLN A 29 -27.19 -29.02 31.84
CA GLN A 29 -26.08 -28.37 32.52
C GLN A 29 -24.84 -28.46 31.64
N THR A 30 -24.33 -27.31 31.15
CA THR A 30 -23.16 -27.21 30.29
C THR A 30 -21.87 -27.35 31.09
N ALA A 31 -20.87 -27.98 30.49
CA ALA A 31 -19.51 -28.05 31.03
C ALA A 31 -18.68 -26.82 30.76
N THR A 32 -17.62 -26.61 31.54
CA THR A 32 -16.64 -25.52 31.39
C THR A 32 -15.22 -26.10 31.30
N VAL A 33 -14.40 -25.59 30.40
CA VAL A 33 -12.97 -25.88 30.33
C VAL A 33 -12.19 -24.62 30.65
N GLN A 34 -11.26 -24.70 31.61
CA GLN A 34 -10.38 -23.58 31.98
C GLN A 34 -8.97 -24.11 32.26
N GLY A 35 -7.95 -23.27 32.06
CA GLY A 35 -6.57 -23.69 32.31
C GLY A 35 -5.55 -22.70 31.78
N THR A 36 -4.32 -23.17 31.62
CA THR A 36 -3.19 -22.36 31.14
C THR A 36 -2.58 -22.95 29.87
N VAL A 37 -2.07 -22.09 29.00
CA VAL A 37 -1.26 -22.47 27.85
C VAL A 37 0.16 -21.93 28.03
N THR A 38 1.15 -22.81 27.90
CA THR A 38 2.57 -22.47 28.11
C THR A 38 3.42 -22.97 26.94
N ASP A 39 4.55 -22.35 26.71
CA ASP A 39 5.58 -22.78 25.76
C ASP A 39 6.32 -24.00 26.32
N ALA A 40 6.41 -25.06 25.56
CA ALA A 40 7.03 -26.33 26.00
C ALA A 40 8.53 -26.20 26.29
N ALA A 41 9.25 -25.33 25.60
CA ALA A 41 10.69 -25.16 25.79
C ALA A 41 11.01 -24.17 26.91
N SER A 42 10.25 -23.11 27.06
CA SER A 42 10.53 -22.04 28.01
C SER A 42 9.68 -22.10 29.28
N GLY A 43 8.56 -22.85 29.28
CA GLY A 43 7.56 -22.84 30.35
C GLY A 43 6.86 -21.49 30.49
N ALA A 44 7.12 -20.54 29.60
CA ALA A 44 6.52 -19.21 29.65
C ALA A 44 5.04 -19.25 29.24
N PRO A 45 4.17 -18.44 29.87
CA PRO A 45 2.79 -18.36 29.48
C PRO A 45 2.66 -17.81 28.05
N ILE A 46 1.80 -18.42 27.25
CA ILE A 46 1.51 -17.99 25.90
C ILE A 46 0.24 -17.14 25.90
N ALA A 47 0.39 -15.84 25.68
CA ALA A 47 -0.73 -14.93 25.49
C ALA A 47 -1.36 -15.12 24.10
N GLU A 48 -2.69 -14.82 24.00
CA GLU A 48 -3.45 -14.84 22.76
C GLU A 48 -3.46 -16.20 22.04
N ALA A 49 -3.20 -17.29 22.73
CA ALA A 49 -3.46 -18.61 22.20
C ALA A 49 -4.97 -18.87 22.16
N VAL A 50 -5.46 -19.33 21.02
CA VAL A 50 -6.87 -19.68 20.83
C VAL A 50 -7.07 -21.14 21.24
N VAL A 51 -7.91 -21.35 22.23
CA VAL A 51 -8.36 -22.67 22.66
C VAL A 51 -9.81 -22.85 22.18
N SER A 52 -10.06 -23.80 21.30
CA SER A 52 -11.36 -24.02 20.65
C SER A 52 -11.83 -25.46 20.78
N ILE A 53 -13.15 -25.65 20.74
CA ILE A 53 -13.77 -26.99 20.68
C ILE A 53 -14.02 -27.30 19.22
N VAL A 54 -13.36 -28.33 18.69
CA VAL A 54 -13.45 -28.72 17.27
C VAL A 54 -14.89 -29.10 16.92
N GLY A 55 -15.39 -28.58 15.80
CA GLY A 55 -16.76 -28.81 15.34
C GLY A 55 -17.80 -27.89 15.97
N THR A 56 -17.38 -26.92 16.80
CA THR A 56 -18.25 -25.91 17.41
C THR A 56 -17.66 -24.50 17.22
N THR A 57 -18.44 -23.49 17.56
CA THR A 57 -17.98 -22.09 17.58
C THR A 57 -17.42 -21.67 18.93
N LEU A 58 -17.39 -22.58 19.93
CA LEU A 58 -16.91 -22.30 21.28
C LEU A 58 -15.38 -22.19 21.32
N GLN A 59 -14.87 -21.07 21.80
CA GLN A 59 -13.43 -20.83 21.97
C GLN A 59 -13.13 -19.88 23.11
N GLY A 60 -11.95 -20.03 23.70
CA GLY A 60 -11.36 -19.12 24.66
C GLY A 60 -10.00 -18.64 24.17
N VAL A 61 -9.51 -17.52 24.68
CA VAL A 61 -8.22 -17.00 24.36
C VAL A 61 -7.43 -16.76 25.61
N THR A 62 -6.17 -17.14 25.57
CA THR A 62 -5.30 -16.94 26.73
C THR A 62 -4.97 -15.46 26.92
N ASN A 63 -5.03 -15.02 28.16
CA ASN A 63 -4.53 -13.73 28.58
C ASN A 63 -2.98 -13.72 28.67
N VAL A 64 -2.39 -12.62 29.10
CA VAL A 64 -0.93 -12.45 29.22
C VAL A 64 -0.26 -13.46 30.21
N LEU A 65 -1.05 -14.05 31.11
CA LEU A 65 -0.60 -15.11 32.03
C LEU A 65 -0.87 -16.51 31.46
N GLY A 66 -1.28 -16.61 30.20
CA GLY A 66 -1.60 -17.86 29.54
C GLY A 66 -2.94 -18.47 29.94
N ASN A 67 -3.76 -17.83 30.79
CA ASN A 67 -5.01 -18.38 31.30
C ASN A 67 -6.15 -18.19 30.29
N TYR A 68 -7.01 -19.21 30.18
CA TYR A 68 -8.22 -19.18 29.35
C TYR A 68 -9.41 -19.83 30.07
N ARG A 69 -10.63 -19.58 29.59
CA ARG A 69 -11.87 -20.25 30.00
C ARG A 69 -12.86 -20.35 28.85
N ILE A 70 -13.48 -21.53 28.69
CA ILE A 70 -14.55 -21.78 27.73
C ILE A 70 -15.71 -22.37 28.51
N ALA A 71 -16.87 -21.69 28.50
CA ALA A 71 -18.08 -22.15 29.16
C ALA A 71 -19.16 -22.52 28.10
N GLY A 72 -20.24 -23.15 28.52
CA GLY A 72 -21.35 -23.51 27.62
C GLY A 72 -21.08 -24.73 26.73
N ILE A 73 -20.16 -25.59 27.11
CA ILE A 73 -19.78 -26.76 26.30
C ILE A 73 -20.83 -27.88 26.56
N THR A 74 -21.36 -28.44 25.47
CA THR A 74 -22.24 -29.63 25.56
C THR A 74 -21.43 -30.80 26.10
N PRO A 75 -21.91 -31.49 27.16
CA PRO A 75 -21.22 -32.68 27.69
C PRO A 75 -21.08 -33.78 26.65
N GLY A 76 -19.99 -34.55 26.74
CA GLY A 76 -19.67 -35.65 25.83
C GLY A 76 -18.20 -35.65 25.40
N ALA A 77 -17.89 -36.48 24.40
CA ALA A 77 -16.52 -36.56 23.83
C ALA A 77 -16.31 -35.37 22.90
N ILE A 78 -15.33 -34.54 23.19
CA ILE A 78 -14.92 -33.35 22.44
C ILE A 78 -13.44 -33.41 22.11
N THR A 79 -13.02 -32.64 21.12
CA THR A 79 -11.60 -32.39 20.86
C THR A 79 -11.31 -30.92 21.12
N ILE A 80 -10.41 -30.65 22.06
CA ILE A 80 -9.91 -29.29 22.34
C ILE A 80 -8.72 -29.06 21.42
N GLN A 81 -8.76 -27.94 20.69
CA GLN A 81 -7.66 -27.51 19.84
C GLN A 81 -7.07 -26.21 20.37
N VAL A 82 -5.73 -26.19 20.58
CA VAL A 82 -5.01 -25.02 21.05
C VAL A 82 -4.09 -24.53 19.95
N ARG A 83 -4.22 -23.25 19.59
CA ARG A 83 -3.48 -22.63 18.47
C ARG A 83 -2.88 -21.29 18.86
N ARG A 84 -1.69 -21.02 18.39
CA ARG A 84 -1.04 -19.71 18.42
C ARG A 84 -0.10 -19.57 17.23
N ILE A 85 -0.06 -18.43 16.58
CA ILE A 85 0.90 -18.13 15.52
C ILE A 85 2.31 -18.30 16.07
N GLY A 86 3.15 -19.06 15.36
CA GLY A 86 4.50 -19.42 15.83
C GLY A 86 4.60 -20.70 16.62
N PHE A 87 3.49 -21.40 16.89
CA PHE A 87 3.46 -22.65 17.64
C PHE A 87 2.74 -23.75 16.86
N LYS A 88 3.15 -25.01 17.11
CA LYS A 88 2.47 -26.18 16.57
C LYS A 88 1.11 -26.33 17.24
N THR A 89 0.05 -26.45 16.45
CA THR A 89 -1.31 -26.66 16.96
C THR A 89 -1.37 -27.98 17.76
N LEU A 90 -1.94 -27.92 18.96
CA LEU A 90 -2.22 -29.08 19.80
C LEU A 90 -3.71 -29.46 19.69
N SER A 91 -4.01 -30.71 19.49
CA SER A 91 -5.36 -31.25 19.56
C SER A 91 -5.42 -32.33 20.64
N ALA A 92 -6.31 -32.18 21.61
CA ALA A 92 -6.48 -33.08 22.75
C ALA A 92 -7.94 -33.56 22.83
N PRO A 93 -8.22 -34.85 22.66
CA PRO A 93 -9.54 -35.42 22.91
C PRO A 93 -9.80 -35.45 24.41
N VAL A 94 -11.00 -35.02 24.82
CA VAL A 94 -11.45 -34.95 26.20
C VAL A 94 -12.92 -35.34 26.29
N THR A 95 -13.32 -36.07 27.32
CA THR A 95 -14.73 -36.35 27.61
C THR A 95 -15.18 -35.52 28.81
N LEU A 96 -16.24 -34.76 28.65
CA LEU A 96 -16.75 -33.89 29.68
C LEU A 96 -18.10 -34.41 30.20
N ALA A 97 -18.25 -34.42 31.55
CA ALA A 97 -19.52 -34.74 32.21
C ALA A 97 -20.39 -33.46 32.35
N GLU A 98 -21.66 -33.62 32.61
CA GLU A 98 -22.60 -32.53 32.87
C GLU A 98 -22.14 -31.69 34.07
N GLY A 99 -22.13 -30.35 33.92
CA GLY A 99 -21.70 -29.40 34.94
C GLY A 99 -20.21 -29.41 35.30
N GLN A 100 -19.39 -30.23 34.58
CA GLN A 100 -17.98 -30.38 34.92
C GLN A 100 -17.16 -29.10 34.64
N GLU A 101 -16.34 -28.68 35.59
CA GLU A 101 -15.20 -27.76 35.34
C GLU A 101 -13.94 -28.59 35.11
N PHE A 102 -13.47 -28.61 33.85
CA PHE A 102 -12.27 -29.34 33.43
C PHE A 102 -11.04 -28.44 33.43
N ALA A 103 -9.97 -28.87 34.11
CA ALA A 103 -8.70 -28.15 34.15
C ALA A 103 -7.83 -28.57 32.96
N GLY A 104 -7.91 -27.83 31.85
CA GLY A 104 -7.16 -28.07 30.60
C GLY A 104 -5.87 -27.23 30.54
N ASN A 105 -4.76 -27.74 31.04
CA ASN A 105 -3.46 -27.10 30.90
C ASN A 105 -2.73 -27.68 29.71
N TYR A 106 -2.25 -26.82 28.80
CA TYR A 106 -1.62 -27.25 27.56
C TYR A 106 -0.26 -26.61 27.37
N THR A 107 0.64 -27.36 26.78
CA THR A 107 1.95 -26.88 26.36
C THR A 107 2.06 -26.91 24.86
N LEU A 108 2.48 -25.80 24.25
CA LEU A 108 2.69 -25.69 22.80
C LEU A 108 4.17 -25.69 22.48
N ASN A 109 4.56 -26.47 21.46
CA ASN A 109 5.88 -26.42 20.88
C ASN A 109 5.97 -25.29 19.85
N ALA A 110 7.00 -24.47 19.93
CA ALA A 110 7.27 -23.48 18.90
C ALA A 110 7.48 -24.18 17.54
N SER A 111 6.92 -23.62 16.47
CA SER A 111 7.08 -24.13 15.12
C SER A 111 7.38 -23.01 14.15
N VAL A 112 8.40 -23.18 13.35
CA VAL A 112 8.78 -22.22 12.30
C VAL A 112 8.03 -22.46 11.00
N VAL A 113 7.43 -23.64 10.80
CA VAL A 113 6.57 -23.98 9.66
C VAL A 113 5.14 -24.18 10.16
N GLN A 114 4.24 -23.27 9.75
CA GLN A 114 2.87 -23.20 10.28
C GLN A 114 1.89 -23.93 9.36
N LEU A 115 1.86 -25.27 9.40
CA LEU A 115 0.94 -26.08 8.58
C LEU A 115 -0.52 -26.02 9.05
N GLU A 116 -0.74 -25.75 10.32
CA GLU A 116 -2.09 -25.76 10.94
C GLU A 116 -2.72 -24.36 11.05
N GLU A 117 -2.04 -23.33 10.57
CA GLU A 117 -2.58 -21.99 10.52
C GLU A 117 -3.83 -21.95 9.61
N ILE A 118 -4.90 -21.36 10.11
CA ILE A 118 -6.11 -21.14 9.31
C ILE A 118 -5.91 -19.86 8.52
N VAL A 119 -6.06 -19.98 7.22
CA VAL A 119 -6.04 -18.86 6.29
C VAL A 119 -7.47 -18.68 5.78
N VAL A 120 -7.98 -17.47 5.91
CA VAL A 120 -9.36 -17.10 5.56
C VAL A 120 -9.45 -16.69 4.10
N THR A 121 -8.33 -16.24 3.52
CA THR A 121 -8.27 -15.69 2.16
C THR A 121 -7.65 -16.66 1.16
N GLY A 122 -7.95 -16.45 -0.12
CA GLY A 122 -7.38 -17.25 -1.21
C GLY A 122 -7.98 -18.65 -1.37
N THR A 123 -8.96 -19.01 -0.54
CA THR A 123 -9.66 -20.29 -0.57
C THR A 123 -11.17 -20.12 -0.38
N ALA A 124 -11.93 -21.08 -0.89
CA ALA A 124 -13.36 -21.11 -0.69
C ALA A 124 -13.68 -21.71 0.69
N GLY A 125 -13.63 -20.89 1.73
CA GLY A 125 -13.78 -21.26 3.15
C GLY A 125 -12.46 -21.25 3.92
N ASP A 126 -12.57 -21.30 5.24
CA ASP A 126 -11.41 -21.35 6.15
C ASP A 126 -10.63 -22.63 5.94
N GLN A 127 -9.38 -22.52 5.52
CA GLN A 127 -8.54 -23.69 5.25
C GLN A 127 -7.22 -23.62 6.02
N ARG A 128 -6.76 -24.79 6.44
CA ARG A 128 -5.42 -24.90 7.04
C ARG A 128 -4.36 -24.68 5.98
N SER A 129 -3.29 -24.04 6.35
CA SER A 129 -2.13 -23.76 5.46
C SER A 129 -1.63 -25.04 4.77
N ARG A 130 -1.67 -26.21 5.44
CA ARG A 130 -1.27 -27.51 4.87
C ARG A 130 -2.02 -27.93 3.60
N ALA A 131 -3.28 -27.53 3.48
CA ALA A 131 -4.13 -27.88 2.35
C ALA A 131 -4.05 -26.87 1.19
N GLN A 132 -3.38 -25.73 1.39
CA GLN A 132 -3.29 -24.69 0.37
C GLN A 132 -2.20 -24.99 -0.65
N ALA A 133 -2.56 -25.02 -1.92
CA ALA A 133 -1.63 -25.21 -3.02
C ALA A 133 -0.83 -23.95 -3.35
N ALA A 134 -1.43 -22.76 -3.18
CA ALA A 134 -0.79 -21.47 -3.38
C ALA A 134 -0.34 -20.87 -2.05
N LYS A 135 0.75 -20.06 -2.07
CA LYS A 135 1.23 -19.38 -0.87
C LYS A 135 0.41 -18.13 -0.56
N VAL A 136 -0.19 -18.13 0.62
CA VAL A 136 -0.73 -16.92 1.26
C VAL A 136 0.24 -16.51 2.36
N ALA A 137 0.66 -15.25 2.36
CA ALA A 137 1.49 -14.71 3.43
C ALA A 137 0.59 -14.09 4.49
N VAL A 138 0.84 -14.40 5.75
CA VAL A 138 0.11 -13.84 6.90
C VAL A 138 1.08 -12.99 7.72
N LEU A 139 0.71 -11.75 7.98
CA LEU A 139 1.43 -10.83 8.85
C LEU A 139 0.59 -10.59 10.11
N ASP A 140 1.06 -11.05 11.26
CA ASP A 140 0.48 -10.78 12.58
C ASP A 140 0.83 -9.33 12.97
N VAL A 141 -0.04 -8.39 12.60
CA VAL A 141 0.16 -6.95 12.84
C VAL A 141 0.01 -6.64 14.32
N ALA A 142 -0.91 -7.30 15.01
CA ALA A 142 -1.13 -7.08 16.44
C ALA A 142 0.14 -7.38 17.27
N SER A 143 0.84 -8.47 16.98
CA SER A 143 2.12 -8.81 17.64
C SER A 143 3.28 -7.93 17.18
N LEU A 144 3.35 -7.62 15.87
CA LEU A 144 4.39 -6.77 15.32
C LEU A 144 4.42 -5.39 15.96
N ARG A 145 3.27 -4.75 16.11
CA ARG A 145 3.14 -3.40 16.66
C ARG A 145 3.50 -3.29 18.15
N GLN A 146 3.60 -4.40 18.86
CA GLN A 146 4.13 -4.40 20.23
C GLN A 146 5.64 -4.15 20.30
N VAL A 147 6.37 -4.46 19.22
CA VAL A 147 7.83 -4.32 19.17
C VAL A 147 8.29 -3.31 18.12
N ALA A 148 7.54 -3.13 17.04
CA ALA A 148 7.86 -2.28 15.90
C ALA A 148 6.63 -1.42 15.52
N PRO A 149 6.23 -0.43 16.32
CA PRO A 149 5.08 0.41 16.01
C PRO A 149 5.34 1.26 14.76
N THR A 150 4.42 1.21 13.80
CA THR A 150 4.41 2.05 12.61
C THR A 150 3.13 2.88 12.57
N SER A 151 3.13 4.03 11.90
CA SER A 151 1.96 4.91 11.84
C SER A 151 0.98 4.56 10.69
N THR A 152 1.39 3.68 9.76
CA THR A 152 0.59 3.38 8.56
C THR A 152 0.55 1.88 8.24
N VAL A 153 -0.51 1.44 7.55
CA VAL A 153 -0.64 0.05 7.04
C VAL A 153 0.47 -0.27 6.03
N ALA A 154 0.84 0.70 5.18
CA ALA A 154 1.95 0.54 4.25
C ALA A 154 3.29 0.31 4.98
N GLY A 155 3.50 1.00 6.10
CA GLY A 155 4.65 0.81 6.98
C GLY A 155 4.70 -0.59 7.61
N ASP A 156 3.54 -1.14 8.00
CA ASP A 156 3.46 -2.51 8.51
C ASP A 156 3.83 -3.56 7.45
N LEU A 157 3.55 -3.29 6.16
CA LEU A 157 3.89 -4.18 5.06
C LEU A 157 5.34 -4.03 4.57
N GLN A 158 5.94 -2.86 4.76
CA GLN A 158 7.21 -2.51 4.16
C GLN A 158 8.34 -3.44 4.60
N SER A 159 8.98 -4.10 3.61
CA SER A 159 10.14 -4.97 3.82
C SER A 159 9.92 -6.14 4.78
N ARG A 160 8.68 -6.65 4.92
CA ARG A 160 8.36 -7.79 5.81
C ARG A 160 7.85 -9.02 5.08
N VAL A 161 7.36 -8.86 3.87
CA VAL A 161 6.78 -9.97 3.09
C VAL A 161 7.52 -10.10 1.75
N PRO A 162 8.25 -11.20 1.49
CA PRO A 162 8.91 -11.43 0.21
C PRO A 162 7.93 -11.32 -0.97
N GLY A 163 8.34 -10.68 -2.06
CA GLY A 163 7.51 -10.47 -3.24
C GLY A 163 6.51 -9.31 -3.13
N VAL A 164 6.46 -8.60 -2.00
CA VAL A 164 5.67 -7.37 -1.79
C VAL A 164 6.64 -6.19 -1.70
N SER A 165 6.59 -5.32 -2.70
CA SER A 165 7.39 -4.10 -2.74
C SER A 165 6.53 -2.91 -2.36
N VAL A 166 6.95 -2.19 -1.33
CA VAL A 166 6.33 -0.93 -0.91
C VAL A 166 7.33 0.18 -1.19
N THR A 167 6.86 1.26 -1.79
CA THR A 167 7.68 2.45 -2.08
C THR A 167 6.89 3.69 -1.66
N SER A 168 7.44 4.50 -0.76
CA SER A 168 6.83 5.77 -0.37
C SER A 168 6.92 6.77 -1.51
N ALA A 169 5.84 7.48 -1.78
CA ALA A 169 5.87 8.55 -2.78
C ALA A 169 6.73 9.71 -2.31
N SER A 170 6.58 10.10 -1.04
CA SER A 170 7.24 11.25 -0.44
C SER A 170 7.46 11.02 1.06
N GLY A 171 8.32 11.83 1.66
CA GLY A 171 8.48 11.92 3.11
C GLY A 171 7.51 12.88 3.79
N SER A 172 6.62 13.53 3.04
CA SER A 172 5.56 14.38 3.60
C SER A 172 4.50 13.55 4.31
N SER A 173 3.98 14.05 5.43
CA SER A 173 2.93 13.38 6.21
C SER A 173 1.64 13.24 5.37
N GLY A 174 0.97 12.09 5.47
CA GLY A 174 -0.28 11.83 4.74
C GLY A 174 -0.14 11.44 3.27
N THR A 175 1.08 11.42 2.71
CA THR A 175 1.32 11.03 1.30
C THR A 175 1.18 9.53 1.07
N SER A 176 0.89 9.16 -0.18
CA SER A 176 0.63 7.78 -0.60
C SER A 176 1.89 6.92 -0.67
N SER A 177 1.65 5.63 -0.62
CA SER A 177 2.64 4.58 -0.87
C SER A 177 2.19 3.74 -2.05
N GLN A 178 3.12 3.32 -2.89
CA GLN A 178 2.89 2.39 -3.99
C GLN A 178 3.17 0.96 -3.52
N ILE A 179 2.20 0.07 -3.64
CA ILE A 179 2.33 -1.35 -3.30
C ILE A 179 2.28 -2.17 -4.58
N ARG A 180 3.26 -3.06 -4.76
CA ARG A 180 3.31 -4.00 -5.89
C ARG A 180 3.60 -5.41 -5.41
N ILE A 181 2.92 -6.39 -6.03
CA ILE A 181 3.11 -7.81 -5.74
C ILE A 181 3.62 -8.49 -7.01
N ARG A 182 4.82 -9.10 -6.93
CA ARG A 182 5.46 -9.83 -8.05
C ARG A 182 5.60 -8.97 -9.33
N GLY A 183 5.93 -7.68 -9.17
CA GLY A 183 6.22 -6.78 -10.27
C GLY A 183 5.00 -6.12 -10.91
N ALA A 184 5.19 -5.53 -12.10
CA ALA A 184 4.15 -4.87 -12.89
C ALA A 184 3.59 -5.83 -13.94
N ALA A 185 2.27 -5.95 -14.00
CA ALA A 185 1.57 -6.92 -14.86
C ALA A 185 0.75 -6.24 -15.97
N SER A 186 0.46 -4.94 -15.86
CA SER A 186 -0.27 -4.15 -16.85
C SER A 186 0.56 -2.99 -17.36
N ILE A 187 0.40 -2.64 -18.63
CA ILE A 187 1.06 -1.49 -19.27
C ILE A 187 0.25 -0.21 -19.05
N SER A 188 -1.07 -0.29 -19.06
CA SER A 188 -1.95 0.90 -19.04
C SER A 188 -2.87 0.97 -17.81
N LEU A 189 -3.09 -0.15 -17.11
CA LEU A 189 -3.94 -0.19 -15.92
C LEU A 189 -3.08 -0.17 -14.65
N SER A 190 -3.72 0.15 -13.50
CA SER A 190 -3.05 0.15 -12.20
C SER A 190 -2.38 -1.21 -11.91
N ASN A 191 -1.20 -1.21 -11.33
CA ASN A 191 -0.46 -2.39 -10.88
C ASN A 191 -0.57 -2.62 -9.36
N GLU A 192 -1.50 -1.96 -8.69
CA GLU A 192 -1.73 -2.12 -7.26
C GLU A 192 -2.66 -3.30 -6.95
N PRO A 193 -2.44 -4.01 -5.83
CA PRO A 193 -3.30 -5.10 -5.40
C PRO A 193 -4.69 -4.62 -5.00
N LEU A 194 -5.67 -5.54 -5.05
CA LEU A 194 -6.98 -5.29 -4.46
C LEU A 194 -6.88 -5.25 -2.94
N LEU A 195 -7.62 -4.34 -2.33
CA LEU A 195 -7.70 -4.22 -0.88
C LEU A 195 -9.08 -4.64 -0.38
N TYR A 196 -9.09 -5.48 0.65
CA TYR A 196 -10.29 -5.88 1.38
C TYR A 196 -10.11 -5.58 2.87
N VAL A 197 -11.19 -5.21 3.53
CA VAL A 197 -11.27 -5.08 4.99
C VAL A 197 -12.44 -5.92 5.45
N ASP A 198 -12.19 -6.92 6.28
CA ASP A 198 -13.20 -7.87 6.77
C ASP A 198 -14.11 -8.47 5.68
N GLY A 199 -13.54 -8.76 4.49
CA GLY A 199 -14.25 -9.32 3.34
C GLY A 199 -14.95 -8.29 2.44
N VAL A 200 -14.92 -7.02 2.77
CA VAL A 200 -15.48 -5.92 1.94
C VAL A 200 -14.38 -5.36 1.04
N ARG A 201 -14.62 -5.32 -0.26
CA ARG A 201 -13.71 -4.66 -1.19
C ARG A 201 -13.73 -3.16 -0.94
N VAL A 202 -12.55 -2.57 -0.72
CA VAL A 202 -12.40 -1.15 -0.41
C VAL A 202 -11.55 -0.43 -1.45
N THR A 203 -11.71 0.89 -1.53
CA THR A 203 -10.93 1.74 -2.42
C THR A 203 -9.57 2.02 -1.79
N ALA A 204 -8.49 1.59 -2.44
CA ALA A 204 -7.12 1.77 -1.98
C ALA A 204 -6.48 3.05 -2.55
N GLN A 205 -6.62 3.30 -3.85
CA GLN A 205 -5.98 4.44 -4.49
C GLN A 205 -6.61 5.77 -4.10
N GLY A 206 -5.78 6.72 -3.70
CA GLY A 206 -6.14 8.14 -3.64
C GLY A 206 -6.29 8.73 -5.05
N ALA A 207 -7.08 9.79 -5.19
CA ALA A 207 -7.04 10.62 -6.39
C ALA A 207 -5.77 11.49 -6.36
N PRO A 208 -5.12 11.75 -7.51
CA PRO A 208 -4.08 12.74 -7.56
C PRO A 208 -4.67 14.08 -7.16
N GLN A 209 -3.95 14.82 -6.35
CA GLN A 209 -4.25 16.23 -6.19
C GLN A 209 -3.63 16.99 -7.36
N TRP A 210 -4.46 17.66 -8.13
CA TRP A 210 -4.02 18.41 -9.32
C TRP A 210 -3.04 19.55 -9.01
N PHE A 211 -2.84 19.87 -7.73
CA PHE A 211 -2.28 21.14 -7.31
C PHE A 211 -0.91 21.06 -6.66
N THR A 212 -0.57 19.93 -6.03
CA THR A 212 0.67 19.80 -5.26
C THR A 212 1.85 19.26 -6.07
N GLY A 213 1.67 19.06 -7.37
CA GLY A 213 2.67 18.46 -8.24
C GLY A 213 2.46 16.95 -8.40
N GLY A 214 3.33 16.12 -7.83
CA GLY A 214 3.25 14.66 -7.92
C GLY A 214 2.71 13.97 -6.67
N GLN A 215 2.42 14.70 -5.61
CA GLN A 215 1.90 14.15 -4.37
C GLN A 215 0.47 13.65 -4.54
N SER A 216 0.16 12.55 -3.87
CA SER A 216 -1.19 12.01 -3.76
C SER A 216 -1.46 11.59 -2.33
N TYR A 217 -2.72 11.58 -1.94
CA TYR A 217 -3.15 11.11 -0.63
C TYR A 217 -3.28 9.60 -0.62
N ASP A 218 -3.02 8.98 0.54
CA ASP A 218 -3.13 7.55 0.72
C ASP A 218 -4.42 7.18 1.46
N ARG A 219 -5.33 6.50 0.79
CA ARG A 219 -6.55 5.96 1.41
C ARG A 219 -6.28 4.77 2.33
N LEU A 220 -5.09 4.19 2.31
CA LEU A 220 -4.67 3.24 3.33
C LEU A 220 -4.50 3.90 4.69
N ASN A 221 -4.20 5.21 4.73
CA ASN A 221 -4.10 5.98 5.96
C ASN A 221 -5.46 6.20 6.65
N ASP A 222 -6.59 5.95 5.96
CA ASP A 222 -7.92 5.95 6.57
C ASP A 222 -8.16 4.70 7.44
N ILE A 223 -7.32 3.67 7.34
CA ILE A 223 -7.41 2.44 8.14
C ILE A 223 -6.50 2.58 9.34
N GLU A 224 -7.08 2.50 10.55
CA GLU A 224 -6.32 2.58 11.80
C GLU A 224 -5.49 1.29 12.01
N PRO A 225 -4.14 1.36 12.01
CA PRO A 225 -3.33 0.17 12.18
C PRO A 225 -3.50 -0.53 13.54
N ASP A 226 -3.85 0.19 14.61
CA ASP A 226 -4.10 -0.40 15.92
C ASP A 226 -5.40 -1.22 15.98
N ASP A 227 -6.30 -1.07 15.00
CA ASP A 227 -7.51 -1.91 14.87
C ASP A 227 -7.24 -3.22 14.11
N ILE A 228 -6.05 -3.39 13.51
CA ILE A 228 -5.72 -4.56 12.71
C ILE A 228 -5.25 -5.71 13.59
N GLU A 229 -5.79 -6.91 13.38
CA GLU A 229 -5.30 -8.17 13.94
C GLU A 229 -4.20 -8.74 13.06
N SER A 230 -4.51 -8.93 11.76
CA SER A 230 -3.57 -9.50 10.79
C SER A 230 -3.83 -8.96 9.38
N ILE A 231 -2.81 -9.11 8.53
CA ILE A 231 -2.92 -8.85 7.09
C ILE A 231 -2.56 -10.14 6.36
N GLU A 232 -3.47 -10.62 5.50
CA GLU A 232 -3.24 -11.75 4.62
C GLU A 232 -3.00 -11.27 3.19
N ILE A 233 -1.98 -11.82 2.53
CA ILE A 233 -1.58 -11.40 1.19
C ILE A 233 -1.60 -12.59 0.25
N VAL A 234 -2.52 -12.54 -0.70
CA VAL A 234 -2.68 -13.54 -1.77
C VAL A 234 -1.96 -13.04 -2.99
N LYS A 235 -0.84 -13.68 -3.36
CA LYS A 235 0.09 -13.12 -4.34
C LYS A 235 -0.16 -13.58 -5.78
N GLY A 236 -0.74 -14.76 -5.97
CA GLY A 236 -0.81 -15.41 -7.26
C GLY A 236 -2.13 -16.12 -7.58
N PRO A 237 -2.09 -17.28 -8.24
CA PRO A 237 -3.25 -17.96 -8.83
C PRO A 237 -4.37 -18.27 -7.85
N ALA A 238 -4.07 -18.39 -6.56
CA ALA A 238 -5.07 -18.58 -5.51
C ALA A 238 -6.07 -17.42 -5.46
N ALA A 239 -5.66 -16.21 -5.84
CA ALA A 239 -6.52 -15.04 -5.88
C ALA A 239 -7.63 -15.17 -6.94
N ALA A 240 -7.38 -15.85 -8.03
CA ALA A 240 -8.27 -15.90 -9.19
C ALA A 240 -9.68 -16.37 -8.84
N THR A 241 -9.78 -17.44 -8.05
CA THR A 241 -11.08 -18.08 -7.81
C THR A 241 -11.99 -17.28 -6.90
N LEU A 242 -11.47 -16.56 -5.91
CA LEU A 242 -12.28 -15.80 -4.95
C LEU A 242 -12.49 -14.36 -5.36
N TYR A 243 -11.45 -13.73 -5.93
CA TYR A 243 -11.44 -12.28 -6.15
C TYR A 243 -11.65 -11.87 -7.60
N GLY A 244 -11.72 -12.84 -8.53
CA GLY A 244 -12.16 -12.65 -9.91
C GLY A 244 -11.18 -12.00 -10.85
N ALA A 245 -11.77 -11.51 -11.95
CA ALA A 245 -11.06 -10.96 -13.11
C ALA A 245 -10.35 -9.62 -12.84
N ASP A 246 -10.25 -9.16 -11.60
CA ASP A 246 -9.54 -7.92 -11.25
C ASP A 246 -8.34 -8.16 -10.32
N ALA A 247 -8.07 -9.44 -9.98
CA ALA A 247 -7.09 -9.82 -8.98
C ALA A 247 -5.67 -10.08 -9.55
N ALA A 248 -5.38 -9.66 -10.78
CA ALA A 248 -4.08 -9.94 -11.42
C ALA A 248 -2.87 -9.35 -10.67
N ALA A 249 -3.04 -8.24 -9.95
CA ALA A 249 -1.98 -7.66 -9.13
C ALA A 249 -1.90 -8.22 -7.71
N GLY A 250 -2.69 -9.25 -7.37
CA GLY A 250 -2.79 -9.83 -6.03
C GLY A 250 -3.86 -9.17 -5.17
N VAL A 251 -4.00 -9.66 -3.94
CA VAL A 251 -5.00 -9.19 -2.98
C VAL A 251 -4.37 -9.04 -1.61
N ILE A 252 -4.71 -7.95 -0.93
CA ILE A 252 -4.39 -7.69 0.47
C ILE A 252 -5.70 -7.70 1.24
N GLN A 253 -5.81 -8.60 2.21
CA GLN A 253 -6.94 -8.71 3.11
C GLN A 253 -6.54 -8.22 4.50
N VAL A 254 -7.12 -7.13 4.96
CA VAL A 254 -6.98 -6.63 6.31
C VAL A 254 -8.07 -7.27 7.17
N ILE A 255 -7.65 -7.92 8.25
CA ILE A 255 -8.53 -8.52 9.25
C ILE A 255 -8.46 -7.67 10.49
N THR A 256 -9.60 -7.15 10.93
CA THR A 256 -9.66 -6.27 12.10
C THR A 256 -9.92 -7.04 13.39
N LYS A 257 -9.53 -6.46 14.52
CA LYS A 257 -9.72 -7.03 15.85
C LYS A 257 -11.20 -7.23 16.16
N ARG A 258 -11.53 -8.37 16.77
CA ARG A 258 -12.91 -8.74 17.13
C ARG A 258 -13.02 -9.08 18.60
N GLY A 259 -14.23 -8.93 19.15
CA GLY A 259 -14.59 -9.54 20.40
C GLY A 259 -14.79 -11.04 20.25
N ARG A 260 -14.65 -11.76 21.33
CA ARG A 260 -14.76 -13.23 21.32
C ARG A 260 -15.85 -13.68 22.29
N PRO A 261 -16.85 -14.46 21.82
CA PRO A 261 -17.82 -15.08 22.70
C PRO A 261 -17.12 -15.92 23.77
N GLY A 262 -17.68 -15.98 24.97
CA GLY A 262 -17.13 -16.73 26.09
C GLY A 262 -16.00 -16.04 26.85
N SER A 263 -15.52 -14.85 26.42
CA SER A 263 -14.41 -14.15 27.09
C SER A 263 -14.72 -13.70 28.52
N GLY A 264 -15.98 -13.52 28.86
CA GLY A 264 -16.48 -13.28 30.23
C GLY A 264 -16.01 -12.02 30.95
N LYS A 265 -14.94 -11.38 30.45
CA LYS A 265 -14.35 -10.19 31.04
C LYS A 265 -14.20 -9.08 30.03
N PHE A 266 -14.55 -7.87 30.46
CA PHE A 266 -14.20 -6.68 29.70
C PHE A 266 -12.71 -6.36 29.87
N THR A 267 -12.00 -6.21 28.80
CA THR A 267 -10.59 -5.81 28.77
C THR A 267 -10.47 -4.54 27.97
N GLN A 268 -9.80 -3.55 28.51
CA GLN A 268 -9.53 -2.30 27.81
C GLN A 268 -8.04 -2.03 27.71
N SER A 269 -7.65 -1.39 26.63
CA SER A 269 -6.26 -1.00 26.38
C SER A 269 -6.20 0.46 25.95
N VAL A 270 -5.18 1.15 26.43
CA VAL A 270 -4.86 2.53 26.05
C VAL A 270 -3.46 2.54 25.49
N ASN A 271 -3.29 3.05 24.27
CA ASN A 271 -2.01 3.32 23.65
C ASN A 271 -1.79 4.83 23.59
N LEU A 272 -0.67 5.29 24.10
CA LEU A 272 -0.20 6.66 23.94
C LEU A 272 1.07 6.62 23.10
N GLU A 273 1.12 7.43 22.05
CA GLU A 273 2.26 7.48 21.16
C GLU A 273 2.71 8.92 20.90
N TYR A 274 4.03 9.12 20.92
CA TYR A 274 4.67 10.37 20.56
C TYR A 274 5.84 10.09 19.63
N ASN A 275 5.90 10.77 18.47
CA ASN A 275 7.00 10.66 17.54
C ASN A 275 7.64 12.03 17.34
N ALA A 276 8.97 12.09 17.45
CA ALA A 276 9.74 13.22 16.95
C ALA A 276 10.19 12.91 15.52
N ILE A 277 9.90 13.82 14.60
CA ILE A 277 10.10 13.63 13.16
C ILE A 277 11.17 14.60 12.68
N ASN A 278 12.26 14.04 12.12
CA ASN A 278 13.37 14.84 11.66
C ASN A 278 13.65 14.58 10.17
N ARG A 279 14.06 15.62 9.46
CA ARG A 279 14.60 15.47 8.10
C ARG A 279 15.83 14.58 8.10
N ASN A 280 16.00 13.79 7.06
CA ASN A 280 17.13 12.88 6.88
C ASN A 280 18.05 13.29 5.71
N PHE A 281 18.02 14.56 5.33
CA PHE A 281 18.81 15.10 4.22
C PHE A 281 19.22 16.54 4.48
N THR A 282 20.24 17.00 3.74
CA THR A 282 20.64 18.40 3.70
C THR A 282 20.25 19.00 2.37
N PRO A 283 19.45 20.10 2.34
CA PRO A 283 19.07 20.75 1.08
C PRO A 283 20.29 21.16 0.27
N ARG A 284 20.15 21.13 -1.06
CA ARG A 284 21.23 21.54 -1.97
C ARG A 284 21.54 23.02 -1.84
N THR A 285 22.81 23.37 -1.83
CA THR A 285 23.30 24.76 -1.86
C THR A 285 23.41 25.25 -3.30
N ASN A 286 23.00 26.48 -3.56
CA ASN A 286 23.16 27.16 -4.83
C ASN A 286 24.40 28.01 -4.84
N TYR A 287 25.05 28.13 -5.98
CA TYR A 287 26.26 28.88 -6.18
C TYR A 287 26.08 29.92 -7.28
N GLY A 288 26.86 31.02 -7.21
CA GLY A 288 26.90 32.07 -8.23
C GLY A 288 28.24 32.77 -8.27
N ARG A 289 28.63 33.31 -9.42
CA ARG A 289 29.82 34.16 -9.54
C ARG A 289 29.43 35.62 -9.74
N CYS A 290 30.03 36.48 -8.94
CA CYS A 290 29.72 37.89 -8.99
C CYS A 290 30.17 38.52 -10.33
N SER A 291 29.23 39.09 -11.07
CA SER A 291 29.50 39.92 -12.25
C SER A 291 29.87 41.36 -11.86
N ALA A 292 30.42 42.12 -12.81
CA ALA A 292 30.67 43.56 -12.58
C ALA A 292 29.37 44.31 -12.16
N ALA A 293 28.22 43.95 -12.76
CA ALA A 293 26.93 44.54 -12.37
C ALA A 293 26.51 44.18 -10.96
N ASN A 294 26.73 42.93 -10.54
CA ASN A 294 26.40 42.49 -9.17
C ASN A 294 27.28 43.17 -8.12
N VAL A 295 28.59 43.36 -8.42
CA VAL A 295 29.55 43.98 -7.52
C VAL A 295 29.24 45.47 -7.32
N ALA A 296 28.78 46.15 -8.37
CA ALA A 296 28.40 47.57 -8.34
C ALA A 296 27.03 47.83 -7.69
N ASN A 297 26.18 46.80 -7.56
CA ASN A 297 24.85 46.93 -7.02
C ASN A 297 24.84 46.86 -5.49
N SER A 298 24.67 48.02 -4.83
CA SER A 298 24.61 48.13 -3.37
C SER A 298 23.51 47.30 -2.71
N ASN A 299 22.46 46.98 -3.46
CA ASN A 299 21.37 46.11 -2.96
C ASN A 299 21.69 44.59 -3.10
N ASN A 300 22.77 44.20 -3.75
CA ASN A 300 23.16 42.79 -3.84
C ASN A 300 23.80 42.30 -2.53
N ALA A 301 23.10 41.43 -1.81
CA ALA A 301 23.50 40.96 -0.48
C ALA A 301 24.81 40.17 -0.44
N LEU A 302 25.22 39.55 -1.55
CA LEU A 302 26.38 38.65 -1.57
C LEU A 302 27.56 39.15 -2.38
N CYS A 303 27.32 40.00 -3.39
CA CYS A 303 28.36 40.44 -4.31
C CYS A 303 28.78 41.89 -4.12
N PHE A 304 28.01 42.74 -3.47
CA PHE A 304 28.37 44.13 -3.28
C PHE A 304 29.74 44.29 -2.60
N GLY A 305 30.62 45.04 -3.22
CA GLY A 305 31.98 45.26 -2.72
C GLY A 305 32.96 44.07 -2.86
N GLN A 306 32.53 42.96 -3.47
CA GLN A 306 33.40 41.82 -3.76
C GLN A 306 34.19 42.02 -5.06
N ALA A 307 35.20 41.20 -5.31
CA ALA A 307 35.89 41.17 -6.60
C ALA A 307 35.00 40.51 -7.66
N VAL A 308 35.06 40.97 -8.91
CA VAL A 308 34.41 40.31 -10.04
C VAL A 308 34.90 38.87 -10.17
N GLY A 309 34.01 37.91 -10.34
CA GLY A 309 34.32 36.47 -10.38
C GLY A 309 34.32 35.80 -9.02
N THR A 310 34.15 36.52 -7.90
CA THR A 310 34.02 35.90 -6.57
C THR A 310 32.87 34.90 -6.56
N LEU A 311 33.16 33.67 -6.05
CA LEU A 311 32.16 32.62 -5.87
C LEU A 311 31.37 32.87 -4.58
N VAL A 312 30.07 32.94 -4.69
CA VAL A 312 29.15 33.12 -3.55
C VAL A 312 28.19 31.95 -3.52
N SER A 313 27.60 31.68 -2.34
CA SER A 313 26.65 30.58 -2.17
C SER A 313 25.48 30.97 -1.28
N ASP A 314 24.34 30.34 -1.49
CA ASP A 314 23.12 30.52 -0.68
C ASP A 314 22.34 29.21 -0.59
N ASN A 315 21.70 28.99 0.55
CA ASN A 315 20.73 27.93 0.75
C ASN A 315 19.50 28.51 1.45
N PRO A 316 18.48 28.93 0.68
CA PRO A 316 17.34 29.65 1.24
C PRO A 316 16.61 28.90 2.35
N LEU A 317 16.41 27.57 2.20
CA LEU A 317 15.73 26.77 3.21
C LEU A 317 16.47 26.72 4.55
N LEU A 318 17.80 26.66 4.53
CA LEU A 318 18.61 26.66 5.75
C LEU A 318 18.72 28.07 6.33
N ARG A 319 18.94 29.08 5.49
CA ARG A 319 19.08 30.47 5.89
C ARG A 319 17.83 30.97 6.62
N GLU A 320 16.65 30.61 6.11
CA GLU A 320 15.37 31.08 6.66
C GLU A 320 14.74 30.09 7.63
N HIS A 321 15.50 29.09 8.08
CA HIS A 321 15.04 28.09 9.04
C HIS A 321 13.67 27.50 8.65
N ALA A 322 13.50 27.16 7.35
CA ALA A 322 12.24 26.71 6.80
C ALA A 322 11.77 25.36 7.34
N PHE A 323 12.72 24.50 7.76
CA PHE A 323 12.40 23.21 8.35
C PHE A 323 12.12 23.30 9.84
N GLN A 324 11.21 22.47 10.29
CA GLN A 324 10.91 22.27 11.70
C GLN A 324 11.17 20.81 12.11
N THR A 325 11.29 20.56 13.42
CA THR A 325 11.12 19.21 13.94
C THR A 325 9.63 18.92 13.97
N GLY A 326 9.20 17.99 13.11
CA GLY A 326 7.83 17.54 13.11
C GLY A 326 7.54 16.68 14.34
N GLN A 327 6.26 16.51 14.66
CA GLN A 327 5.81 15.71 15.78
C GLN A 327 4.52 14.96 15.44
N MET A 328 4.37 13.77 16.01
CA MET A 328 3.09 13.05 15.98
C MET A 328 2.67 12.73 17.41
N LYS A 329 1.40 12.90 17.69
CA LYS A 329 0.76 12.55 18.96
C LYS A 329 -0.44 11.67 18.65
N GLY A 330 -0.45 10.47 19.24
CA GLY A 330 -1.52 9.50 19.08
C GLY A 330 -2.09 9.03 20.40
N VAL A 331 -3.40 8.88 20.43
CA VAL A 331 -4.12 8.24 21.54
C VAL A 331 -5.08 7.23 20.94
N ASN A 332 -4.94 5.98 21.34
CA ASN A 332 -5.86 4.91 21.00
C ASN A 332 -6.44 4.31 22.28
N TRP A 333 -7.75 4.24 22.35
CA TRP A 333 -8.46 3.45 23.33
C TRP A 333 -9.20 2.31 22.65
N SER A 334 -9.12 1.11 23.19
CA SER A 334 -9.91 -0.01 22.72
C SER A 334 -10.45 -0.84 23.86
N GLY A 335 -11.65 -1.37 23.67
CA GLY A 335 -12.34 -2.24 24.60
C GLY A 335 -12.84 -3.51 23.92
N ARG A 336 -12.64 -4.66 24.54
CA ARG A 336 -13.17 -5.93 24.07
C ARG A 336 -13.78 -6.73 25.22
N GLY A 337 -14.87 -7.44 24.91
CA GLY A 337 -15.55 -8.29 25.88
C GLY A 337 -16.54 -9.22 25.19
N GLY A 338 -17.30 -9.96 25.97
CA GLY A 338 -18.35 -10.82 25.45
C GLY A 338 -19.02 -11.64 26.51
N GLY A 339 -20.25 -12.09 26.22
CA GLY A 339 -20.97 -13.11 26.97
C GLY A 339 -20.78 -14.51 26.37
N GLN A 340 -21.60 -15.46 26.76
CA GLN A 340 -21.48 -16.85 26.27
C GLN A 340 -21.60 -16.97 24.76
N ASN A 341 -22.52 -16.20 24.17
CA ASN A 341 -22.89 -16.30 22.75
C ASN A 341 -22.69 -14.99 21.97
N TYR A 342 -22.02 -14.01 22.52
CA TYR A 342 -21.66 -12.79 21.81
C TYR A 342 -20.29 -12.29 22.23
N GLY A 343 -19.65 -11.54 21.33
CA GLY A 343 -18.43 -10.81 21.57
C GLY A 343 -18.48 -9.45 20.91
N TYR A 344 -17.77 -8.49 21.45
CA TYR A 344 -17.67 -7.15 20.89
C TYR A 344 -16.26 -6.59 21.04
N TYR A 345 -15.87 -5.77 20.08
CA TYR A 345 -14.69 -4.94 20.08
C TYR A 345 -15.10 -3.52 19.72
N THR A 346 -14.55 -2.55 20.42
CA THR A 346 -14.72 -1.13 20.09
C THR A 346 -13.41 -0.40 20.26
N SER A 347 -13.17 0.61 19.42
CA SER A 347 -11.99 1.47 19.50
C SER A 347 -12.34 2.92 19.19
N LEU A 348 -11.55 3.83 19.74
CA LEU A 348 -11.53 5.25 19.44
C LEU A 348 -10.08 5.71 19.32
N ASN A 349 -9.77 6.39 18.24
CA ASN A 349 -8.43 6.86 17.94
C ASN A 349 -8.41 8.34 17.59
N ARG A 350 -7.37 9.01 18.04
CA ARG A 350 -7.02 10.36 17.59
C ARG A 350 -5.52 10.41 17.35
N GLU A 351 -5.12 10.86 16.17
CA GLU A 351 -3.74 11.08 15.76
C GLU A 351 -3.62 12.47 15.15
N THR A 352 -2.57 13.18 15.52
CA THR A 352 -2.19 14.45 14.92
C THR A 352 -0.72 14.41 14.59
N GLU A 353 -0.36 14.74 13.36
CA GLU A 353 1.01 14.75 12.87
C GLU A 353 1.33 16.07 12.18
N GLU A 354 2.42 16.69 12.56
CA GLU A 354 3.04 17.83 11.90
C GLU A 354 4.32 17.35 11.18
N GLY A 355 4.45 17.66 9.90
CA GLY A 355 5.61 17.28 9.09
C GLY A 355 6.83 18.19 9.32
N VAL A 356 7.92 17.89 8.63
CA VAL A 356 9.16 18.67 8.71
C VAL A 356 9.14 19.95 7.85
N LEU A 357 8.25 20.01 6.84
CA LEU A 357 7.96 21.22 6.09
C LEU A 357 6.77 21.95 6.72
N PRO A 358 6.76 23.28 6.72
CA PRO A 358 5.60 24.05 7.11
C PRO A 358 4.39 23.69 6.23
N ASN A 359 3.17 23.92 6.72
CA ASN A 359 1.91 23.57 6.06
C ASN A 359 1.82 22.09 5.58
N ASN A 360 2.53 21.19 6.27
CA ASN A 360 2.36 19.76 6.13
C ASN A 360 1.84 19.16 7.43
N GLY A 361 0.69 18.53 7.37
CA GLY A 361 0.03 17.92 8.53
C GLY A 361 -0.86 16.76 8.15
N PHE A 362 -1.13 15.91 9.13
CA PHE A 362 -2.08 14.81 9.01
C PHE A 362 -2.80 14.61 10.34
N ASP A 363 -4.10 14.80 10.32
CA ASP A 363 -4.99 14.62 11.47
C ASP A 363 -5.99 13.52 11.16
N ARG A 364 -6.11 12.54 12.05
CA ARG A 364 -7.07 11.45 11.91
C ARG A 364 -7.83 11.21 13.21
N SER A 365 -9.14 11.10 13.10
CA SER A 365 -10.01 10.55 14.14
C SER A 365 -10.75 9.35 13.59
N SER A 366 -10.70 8.23 14.28
CA SER A 366 -11.43 7.03 13.86
C SER A 366 -12.07 6.31 15.02
N GLY A 367 -13.13 5.58 14.71
CA GLY A 367 -13.82 4.69 15.64
C GLY A 367 -14.26 3.43 14.92
N ARG A 368 -14.18 2.31 15.62
CA ARG A 368 -14.63 1.01 15.11
C ARG A 368 -15.48 0.29 16.15
N VAL A 369 -16.50 -0.40 15.66
CA VAL A 369 -17.29 -1.36 16.45
C VAL A 369 -17.41 -2.64 15.64
N ASN A 370 -17.00 -3.75 16.24
CA ASN A 370 -17.19 -5.10 15.70
C ASN A 370 -18.00 -5.91 16.71
N PHE A 371 -19.06 -6.54 16.25
CA PHE A 371 -19.95 -7.35 17.05
C PHE A 371 -20.10 -8.74 16.44
N ASN A 372 -19.87 -9.76 17.24
CA ASN A 372 -20.06 -11.16 16.86
C ASN A 372 -21.15 -11.73 17.75
N TRP A 373 -22.14 -12.42 17.12
CA TRP A 373 -23.26 -13.04 17.83
C TRP A 373 -23.54 -14.44 17.31
N ILE A 374 -23.72 -15.36 18.26
CA ILE A 374 -24.01 -16.78 17.99
C ILE A 374 -25.41 -17.06 18.57
N PRO A 375 -26.49 -16.71 17.79
CA PRO A 375 -27.85 -16.93 18.27
C PRO A 375 -28.21 -18.42 18.41
N SER A 376 -27.55 -19.28 17.64
CA SER A 376 -27.67 -20.74 17.75
C SER A 376 -26.34 -21.40 17.36
N PRO A 377 -26.12 -22.68 17.70
CA PRO A 377 -24.91 -23.41 17.32
C PRO A 377 -24.64 -23.45 15.81
N ASN A 378 -25.68 -23.26 15.02
CA ASN A 378 -25.61 -23.34 13.55
C ASN A 378 -25.53 -21.98 12.87
N LEU A 379 -25.60 -20.87 13.62
CA LEU A 379 -25.63 -19.52 13.04
C LEU A 379 -24.67 -18.60 13.80
N THR A 380 -23.76 -17.98 13.07
CA THR A 380 -22.90 -16.90 13.55
C THR A 380 -23.14 -15.66 12.70
N LEU A 381 -23.35 -14.55 13.36
CA LEU A 381 -23.52 -13.23 12.73
C LEU A 381 -22.40 -12.31 13.17
N ASP A 382 -21.68 -11.76 12.19
CA ASP A 382 -20.61 -10.77 12.39
C ASP A 382 -21.06 -9.45 11.78
N ALA A 383 -21.01 -8.37 12.53
CA ALA A 383 -21.25 -7.02 12.05
C ALA A 383 -20.09 -6.12 12.44
N GLY A 384 -19.59 -5.33 11.50
CA GLY A 384 -18.51 -4.39 11.73
C GLY A 384 -18.82 -3.05 11.08
N ILE A 385 -18.46 -1.97 11.76
CA ILE A 385 -18.47 -0.62 11.20
C ILE A 385 -17.23 0.13 11.70
N GLY A 386 -16.50 0.71 10.75
CA GLY A 386 -15.40 1.63 11.00
C GLY A 386 -15.71 2.98 10.37
N ILE A 387 -15.52 4.06 11.10
CA ILE A 387 -15.68 5.44 10.61
C ILE A 387 -14.38 6.17 10.83
N THR A 388 -13.90 6.87 9.80
CA THR A 388 -12.69 7.68 9.85
C THR A 388 -12.96 9.06 9.28
N VAL A 389 -12.48 10.08 9.95
CA VAL A 389 -12.39 11.45 9.47
C VAL A 389 -10.92 11.83 9.50
N ALA A 390 -10.38 12.22 8.36
CA ALA A 390 -8.99 12.66 8.24
C ALA A 390 -8.91 14.01 7.57
N LEU A 391 -7.97 14.83 8.02
CA LEU A 391 -7.55 16.08 7.39
C LEU A 391 -6.07 15.93 7.05
N THR A 392 -5.71 16.18 5.80
CA THR A 392 -4.32 16.17 5.35
C THR A 392 -4.00 17.49 4.69
N ASP A 393 -2.98 18.16 5.19
CA ASP A 393 -2.41 19.35 4.59
C ASP A 393 -1.11 18.97 3.86
N LEU A 394 -1.05 19.23 2.56
CA LEU A 394 0.14 18.98 1.75
C LEU A 394 0.73 20.30 1.25
N PRO A 395 2.04 20.54 1.45
CA PRO A 395 2.71 21.69 0.89
C PRO A 395 2.83 21.55 -0.63
N ASP A 396 2.94 22.65 -1.35
CA ASP A 396 3.41 22.60 -2.72
C ASP A 396 4.84 22.05 -2.70
N ASN A 397 5.01 20.83 -3.16
CA ASN A 397 6.31 20.14 -3.24
C ASN A 397 6.19 18.96 -4.20
N ASP A 398 7.24 18.16 -4.35
CA ASP A 398 7.35 16.99 -5.21
C ASP A 398 6.82 17.25 -6.63
N ASN A 399 7.61 16.96 -7.64
CA ASN A 399 7.28 17.26 -9.06
C ASN A 399 6.81 18.72 -9.30
N ASN A 400 7.24 19.64 -8.45
CA ASN A 400 6.82 21.04 -8.48
C ASN A 400 8.03 21.98 -8.33
N ILE A 401 8.37 22.69 -9.41
CA ILE A 401 9.49 23.65 -9.43
C ILE A 401 9.25 24.87 -8.54
N PHE A 402 8.01 25.16 -8.20
CA PHE A 402 7.60 26.26 -7.33
C PHE A 402 7.27 25.81 -5.91
N GLY A 403 7.40 24.49 -5.62
CA GLY A 403 7.26 23.97 -4.27
C GLY A 403 8.47 24.31 -3.39
N TRP A 404 8.46 23.89 -2.14
CA TRP A 404 9.51 24.19 -1.16
C TRP A 404 10.91 23.82 -1.65
N LEU A 405 11.11 22.56 -2.07
CA LEU A 405 12.41 22.11 -2.54
C LEU A 405 12.75 22.69 -3.91
N GLY A 406 11.81 22.68 -4.86
CA GLY A 406 12.03 23.21 -6.20
C GLY A 406 12.40 24.68 -6.17
N ASN A 407 11.66 25.51 -5.47
CA ASN A 407 11.88 26.93 -5.35
C ASN A 407 13.25 27.27 -4.71
N SER A 408 13.64 26.52 -3.66
CA SER A 408 14.94 26.69 -3.04
C SER A 408 16.09 26.22 -3.93
N HIS A 409 15.97 25.02 -4.51
CA HIS A 409 17.05 24.39 -5.29
C HIS A 409 17.31 25.10 -6.62
N LEU A 410 16.29 25.79 -7.16
CA LEU A 410 16.39 26.61 -8.37
C LEU A 410 16.69 28.06 -8.05
N GLY A 411 16.81 28.45 -6.78
CA GLY A 411 17.14 29.77 -6.30
C GLY A 411 18.48 30.29 -6.86
N ASN A 412 18.61 31.60 -7.02
CA ASN A 412 19.82 32.23 -7.53
C ASN A 412 20.45 33.12 -6.44
N PRO A 413 21.64 32.78 -5.93
CA PRO A 413 22.35 33.62 -4.93
C PRO A 413 22.50 35.07 -5.36
N LEU A 414 22.71 35.29 -6.66
CA LEU A 414 22.96 36.63 -7.24
C LEU A 414 21.71 37.52 -7.26
N THR A 415 20.52 37.00 -7.03
CA THR A 415 19.28 37.78 -6.91
C THR A 415 18.91 38.12 -5.46
N ARG A 416 19.74 37.66 -4.49
CA ARG A 416 19.52 37.99 -3.09
C ARG A 416 19.79 39.44 -2.82
N THR A 417 18.79 40.16 -2.28
CA THR A 417 18.87 41.57 -1.96
C THR A 417 19.04 41.81 -0.45
N VAL A 418 19.68 42.90 -0.05
CA VAL A 418 19.87 43.28 1.35
C VAL A 418 18.55 43.64 2.02
N ASP A 419 17.65 44.31 1.30
CA ASP A 419 16.35 44.77 1.76
C ASP A 419 15.24 43.71 1.62
N GLY A 420 15.56 42.53 1.06
CA GLY A 420 14.58 41.46 0.82
C GLY A 420 13.50 41.78 -0.23
N THR A 421 13.64 42.89 -0.99
CA THR A 421 12.63 43.28 -2.00
C THR A 421 12.67 42.47 -3.28
N GLY A 422 13.79 41.81 -3.58
CA GLY A 422 13.97 40.89 -4.70
C GLY A 422 13.44 39.48 -4.42
N ASN A 423 13.88 38.51 -5.21
CA ASN A 423 13.56 37.11 -5.02
C ASN A 423 14.26 36.49 -3.78
N ASN A 424 15.08 37.29 -3.10
CA ASN A 424 15.83 36.92 -1.92
C ASN A 424 16.58 35.58 -2.03
N GLY A 425 17.07 35.24 -3.23
CA GLY A 425 17.73 33.99 -3.52
C GLY A 425 16.77 32.84 -3.88
N TRP A 426 15.47 33.01 -3.79
CA TRP A 426 14.47 32.04 -4.20
C TRP A 426 14.20 32.07 -5.71
N PHE A 427 13.63 30.98 -6.22
CA PHE A 427 13.20 30.88 -7.62
C PHE A 427 11.78 31.44 -7.81
N GLY A 428 11.44 31.89 -9.04
CA GLY A 428 10.07 32.15 -9.45
C GLY A 428 9.41 33.33 -8.73
N ASN A 429 10.18 34.35 -8.25
CA ASN A 429 9.68 35.49 -7.48
C ASN A 429 9.09 35.15 -6.08
N GLN A 430 9.29 33.96 -5.58
CA GLN A 430 8.99 33.66 -4.18
C GLN A 430 9.93 34.46 -3.29
N ARG A 431 9.38 35.25 -2.39
CA ARG A 431 10.20 36.22 -1.62
C ARG A 431 10.67 35.68 -0.30
N ASP A 432 9.88 34.85 0.34
CA ASP A 432 10.16 34.36 1.68
C ASP A 432 9.34 33.08 2.01
N VAL A 433 9.63 32.54 3.16
CA VAL A 433 8.92 31.41 3.75
C VAL A 433 7.44 31.73 4.01
N ALA A 434 7.09 32.98 4.33
CA ALA A 434 5.71 33.38 4.62
C ALA A 434 4.81 33.27 3.39
N ALA A 435 5.32 33.67 2.21
CA ALA A 435 4.57 33.54 0.95
C ALA A 435 4.26 32.08 0.61
N MET A 436 5.21 31.15 0.85
CA MET A 436 4.99 29.73 0.63
C MET A 436 4.06 29.08 1.69
N LYS A 437 4.15 29.53 2.95
CA LYS A 437 3.23 29.11 4.02
C LYS A 437 1.79 29.54 3.78
N ALA A 438 1.59 30.65 3.09
CA ALA A 438 0.26 31.18 2.80
C ALA A 438 -0.49 30.36 1.75
N ILE A 439 0.19 29.52 0.97
CA ILE A 439 -0.45 28.57 0.06
C ILE A 439 -1.00 27.41 0.89
N ALA A 440 -2.28 27.17 0.80
CA ALA A 440 -2.95 26.10 1.52
C ALA A 440 -3.51 25.05 0.54
N ASN A 441 -3.14 23.79 0.73
CA ASN A 441 -3.73 22.66 0.03
C ASN A 441 -4.14 21.65 1.09
N SER A 442 -5.42 21.36 1.19
CA SER A 442 -5.95 20.42 2.17
C SER A 442 -6.89 19.41 1.53
N ARG A 443 -6.94 18.22 2.09
CA ARG A 443 -7.97 17.23 1.84
C ARG A 443 -8.63 16.85 3.14
N GLN A 444 -9.95 16.97 3.18
CA GLN A 444 -10.76 16.35 4.21
C GLN A 444 -11.37 15.07 3.66
N SER A 445 -11.18 13.96 4.36
CA SER A 445 -11.71 12.64 4.01
C SER A 445 -12.68 12.16 5.08
N HIS A 446 -13.85 11.70 4.66
CA HIS A 446 -14.81 10.98 5.49
C HIS A 446 -14.97 9.59 4.92
N ARG A 447 -14.68 8.56 5.70
CA ARG A 447 -14.82 7.19 5.26
C ARG A 447 -15.63 6.36 6.22
N SER A 448 -16.51 5.53 5.68
CA SER A 448 -17.26 4.53 6.44
C SER A 448 -17.13 3.17 5.76
N ILE A 449 -16.62 2.18 6.48
CA ILE A 449 -16.54 0.79 6.02
C ILE A 449 -17.47 -0.02 6.92
N ALA A 450 -18.53 -0.58 6.33
CA ALA A 450 -19.47 -1.45 7.03
C ALA A 450 -19.47 -2.86 6.44
N SER A 451 -19.49 -3.86 7.29
CA SER A 451 -19.55 -5.27 6.91
C SER A 451 -20.60 -6.02 7.73
N PHE A 452 -21.29 -6.91 7.08
CA PHE A 452 -22.15 -7.88 7.73
C PHE A 452 -21.89 -9.26 7.13
N THR A 453 -21.57 -10.24 7.97
CA THR A 453 -21.35 -11.63 7.55
C THR A 453 -22.24 -12.57 8.36
N ALA A 454 -23.00 -13.40 7.66
CA ALA A 454 -23.77 -14.49 8.25
C ALA A 454 -23.14 -15.83 7.86
N ASN A 455 -22.73 -16.61 8.84
CA ASN A 455 -22.28 -17.98 8.65
C ASN A 455 -23.36 -18.91 9.18
N PHE A 456 -23.95 -19.71 8.29
CA PHE A 456 -25.02 -20.63 8.62
C PHE A 456 -24.64 -22.07 8.26
N ALA A 457 -24.69 -22.96 9.23
CA ALA A 457 -24.35 -24.37 9.08
C ALA A 457 -25.58 -25.22 9.41
N PRO A 458 -26.58 -25.39 8.47
CA PRO A 458 -27.78 -26.18 8.74
C PRO A 458 -27.45 -27.65 9.05
N ARG A 459 -26.28 -28.11 8.56
CA ARG A 459 -25.69 -29.40 8.87
C ARG A 459 -24.20 -29.23 9.04
N ALA A 460 -23.55 -30.11 9.83
CA ALA A 460 -22.11 -30.04 10.07
C ALA A 460 -21.27 -30.12 8.78
N ASN A 461 -21.80 -30.74 7.74
CA ASN A 461 -21.12 -30.89 6.45
C ASN A 461 -21.57 -29.90 5.36
N PHE A 462 -22.45 -28.97 5.69
CA PHE A 462 -22.93 -27.97 4.73
C PHE A 462 -22.99 -26.59 5.38
N THR A 463 -22.15 -25.68 4.93
CA THR A 463 -22.04 -24.32 5.47
C THR A 463 -22.32 -23.29 4.39
N HIS A 464 -22.91 -22.19 4.81
CA HIS A 464 -23.17 -21.01 3.97
C HIS A 464 -22.52 -19.79 4.61
N ARG A 465 -21.90 -18.95 3.81
CA ARG A 465 -21.42 -17.63 4.23
C ARG A 465 -21.97 -16.57 3.28
N LEU A 466 -22.64 -15.59 3.81
CA LEU A 466 -23.07 -14.40 3.09
C LEU A 466 -22.39 -13.19 3.70
N THR A 467 -21.64 -12.44 2.90
CA THR A 467 -21.03 -11.17 3.30
C THR A 467 -21.65 -10.05 2.47
N VAL A 468 -22.12 -9.01 3.14
CA VAL A 468 -22.59 -7.77 2.51
C VAL A 468 -21.75 -6.62 3.08
N GLY A 469 -21.21 -5.78 2.22
CA GLY A 469 -20.33 -4.70 2.62
C GLY A 469 -20.55 -3.41 1.86
N LEU A 470 -20.20 -2.33 2.53
CA LEU A 470 -20.23 -0.98 1.98
C LEU A 470 -18.91 -0.27 2.33
N ASP A 471 -18.23 0.28 1.32
CA ASP A 471 -17.17 1.27 1.46
C ASP A 471 -17.68 2.59 0.88
N TRP A 472 -17.87 3.56 1.75
CA TRP A 472 -18.32 4.89 1.40
C TRP A 472 -17.25 5.90 1.75
N VAL A 473 -16.78 6.66 0.74
CA VAL A 473 -15.72 7.66 0.88
C VAL A 473 -16.25 8.98 0.31
N ARG A 474 -16.06 10.05 1.07
CA ARG A 474 -16.26 11.41 0.60
C ARG A 474 -15.00 12.21 0.87
N GLU A 475 -14.46 12.81 -0.18
CA GLU A 475 -13.26 13.64 -0.15
C GLU A 475 -13.62 15.07 -0.56
N GLU A 476 -13.05 16.03 0.14
CA GLU A 476 -13.14 17.46 -0.18
C GLU A 476 -11.72 18.01 -0.26
N ASP A 477 -11.28 18.33 -1.47
CA ASP A 477 -9.97 18.95 -1.73
C ASP A 477 -10.18 20.45 -1.85
N ARG A 478 -9.32 21.19 -1.16
CA ARG A 478 -9.30 22.64 -1.24
C ARG A 478 -7.91 23.13 -1.50
N ARG A 479 -7.77 24.04 -2.47
CA ARG A 479 -6.56 24.81 -2.68
C ARG A 479 -6.86 26.29 -2.61
N PHE A 480 -6.00 27.01 -1.89
CA PHE A 480 -6.02 28.46 -1.80
C PHE A 480 -4.64 29.03 -2.18
N LEU A 481 -4.61 29.84 -3.23
CA LEU A 481 -3.47 30.67 -3.61
C LEU A 481 -3.82 32.12 -3.28
N PRO A 482 -3.14 32.76 -2.34
CA PRO A 482 -3.40 34.15 -2.00
C PRO A 482 -3.13 35.08 -3.17
N LYS A 483 -3.86 36.17 -3.27
CA LYS A 483 -3.54 37.30 -4.13
C LYS A 483 -2.14 37.81 -3.80
N ASN A 484 -1.35 38.12 -4.83
CA ASN A 484 0.05 38.52 -4.72
C ASN A 484 0.98 37.45 -4.10
N SER A 485 0.59 36.20 -4.10
CA SER A 485 1.43 35.08 -3.67
C SER A 485 2.62 34.82 -4.60
N ARG A 486 2.86 35.69 -5.51
CA ARG A 486 4.00 35.84 -6.44
C ARG A 486 4.54 34.55 -7.08
N GLY A 487 4.51 34.54 -8.35
CA GLY A 487 5.46 33.91 -9.27
C GLY A 487 5.25 32.48 -9.64
N SER A 488 4.60 31.66 -8.87
CA SER A 488 4.58 30.24 -9.24
C SER A 488 3.66 29.89 -10.41
N TYR A 489 2.56 30.61 -10.56
CA TYR A 489 1.53 30.14 -11.48
C TYR A 489 1.00 31.22 -12.43
N ALA A 490 1.73 32.33 -12.58
CA ALA A 490 1.26 33.51 -13.32
C ALA A 490 -0.08 34.10 -12.81
N ILE A 491 -0.62 33.58 -11.69
CA ILE A 491 -1.91 34.00 -11.13
C ILE A 491 -1.66 34.89 -9.91
N ASN A 492 -1.23 36.13 -10.19
CA ASN A 492 -1.06 37.15 -9.12
C ASN A 492 -2.39 37.62 -8.52
N THR A 493 -3.50 37.24 -9.11
CA THR A 493 -4.85 37.66 -8.71
C THR A 493 -5.50 36.81 -7.65
N GLY A 494 -4.82 35.71 -7.28
CA GLY A 494 -5.32 34.71 -6.33
C GLY A 494 -6.27 33.68 -6.96
N GLN A 495 -6.34 32.49 -6.35
CA GLN A 495 -7.16 31.39 -6.84
C GLN A 495 -7.70 30.55 -5.68
N ILE A 496 -8.93 30.08 -5.82
CA ILE A 496 -9.55 29.05 -4.99
C ILE A 496 -9.97 27.91 -5.89
N GLN A 497 -9.65 26.68 -5.48
CA GLN A 497 -10.12 25.48 -6.14
C GLN A 497 -10.74 24.55 -5.10
N GLU A 498 -11.89 23.99 -5.41
CA GLU A 498 -12.56 22.98 -4.62
C GLU A 498 -12.92 21.81 -5.50
N ASP A 499 -12.64 20.60 -5.00
CA ASP A 499 -12.98 19.34 -5.63
C ASP A 499 -13.66 18.45 -4.58
N ARG A 500 -14.86 17.99 -4.87
CA ARG A 500 -15.63 17.08 -4.03
C ARG A 500 -15.84 15.79 -4.77
N ARG A 501 -15.29 14.72 -4.20
CA ARG A 501 -15.37 13.38 -4.75
C ARG A 501 -16.06 12.44 -3.79
N GLY A 502 -17.02 11.68 -4.31
CA GLY A 502 -17.70 10.59 -3.62
C GLY A 502 -17.42 9.25 -4.28
N VAL A 503 -17.07 8.25 -3.48
CA VAL A 503 -16.97 6.85 -3.95
C VAL A 503 -17.84 5.99 -3.06
N GLU A 504 -18.76 5.27 -3.69
CA GLU A 504 -19.59 4.27 -3.04
C GLU A 504 -19.32 2.91 -3.68
N ARG A 505 -18.93 1.95 -2.86
CA ARG A 505 -18.68 0.58 -3.30
C ARG A 505 -19.46 -0.41 -2.45
N GLN A 506 -20.32 -1.15 -3.09
CA GLN A 506 -21.10 -2.21 -2.47
C GLN A 506 -20.52 -3.56 -2.88
N THR A 507 -20.39 -4.46 -1.93
CA THR A 507 -19.91 -5.84 -2.13
C THR A 507 -20.98 -6.81 -1.59
N VAL A 508 -21.34 -7.79 -2.40
CA VAL A 508 -22.14 -8.94 -1.96
C VAL A 508 -21.36 -10.20 -2.35
N ASP A 509 -21.04 -11.03 -1.38
CA ASP A 509 -20.29 -12.26 -1.55
C ASP A 509 -21.07 -13.41 -0.88
N TYR A 510 -21.39 -14.44 -1.63
CA TYR A 510 -22.01 -15.64 -1.10
C TYR A 510 -21.14 -16.85 -1.41
N LEU A 511 -20.97 -17.72 -0.41
CA LEU A 511 -20.23 -18.96 -0.52
C LEU A 511 -20.98 -20.09 0.19
N GLY A 512 -21.32 -21.14 -0.55
CA GLY A 512 -21.77 -22.43 -0.03
C GLY A 512 -20.60 -23.41 -0.03
N ASN A 513 -20.47 -24.21 1.02
CA ASN A 513 -19.41 -25.19 1.15
C ASN A 513 -20.00 -26.53 1.61
N PHE A 514 -19.81 -27.60 0.83
CA PHE A 514 -20.30 -28.95 1.09
C PHE A 514 -19.12 -29.91 1.28
N GLN A 515 -18.93 -30.40 2.49
CA GLN A 515 -17.91 -31.38 2.83
C GLN A 515 -18.52 -32.78 2.90
N ARG A 516 -17.83 -33.78 2.37
CA ARG A 516 -18.21 -35.17 2.46
C ARG A 516 -16.98 -36.06 2.66
N ASP A 517 -17.02 -36.90 3.66
CA ASP A 517 -16.05 -37.96 3.84
C ASP A 517 -16.42 -39.09 2.89
N LEU A 518 -15.62 -39.30 1.84
CA LEU A 518 -15.79 -40.37 0.86
C LEU A 518 -15.31 -41.71 1.42
N SER A 519 -14.33 -41.63 2.31
CA SER A 519 -13.84 -42.74 3.12
C SER A 519 -13.14 -42.22 4.38
N SER A 520 -12.70 -43.11 5.28
CA SER A 520 -11.87 -42.72 6.45
C SER A 520 -10.55 -42.01 6.09
N LYS A 521 -10.14 -42.08 4.82
CA LYS A 521 -8.90 -41.50 4.31
C LYS A 521 -9.11 -40.35 3.33
N VAL A 522 -10.31 -40.17 2.77
CA VAL A 522 -10.58 -39.22 1.68
C VAL A 522 -11.70 -38.28 2.09
N VAL A 523 -11.35 -37.01 2.18
CA VAL A 523 -12.29 -35.91 2.41
C VAL A 523 -12.46 -35.11 1.13
N SER A 524 -13.72 -34.91 0.69
CA SER A 524 -14.10 -34.09 -0.47
C SER A 524 -14.79 -32.83 0.01
N ASN A 525 -14.41 -31.69 -0.53
CA ASN A 525 -14.98 -30.38 -0.23
C ASN A 525 -15.34 -29.69 -1.54
N LEU A 526 -16.64 -29.42 -1.77
CA LEU A 526 -17.17 -28.66 -2.90
C LEU A 526 -17.65 -27.31 -2.41
N SER A 527 -17.08 -26.26 -2.96
CA SER A 527 -17.49 -24.88 -2.70
C SER A 527 -18.07 -24.26 -3.97
N PHE A 528 -19.10 -23.43 -3.82
CA PHE A 528 -19.73 -22.69 -4.90
C PHE A 528 -20.24 -21.34 -4.37
N GLY A 529 -20.28 -20.34 -5.24
CA GLY A 529 -20.70 -19.03 -4.78
C GLY A 529 -20.82 -18.01 -5.89
N PHE A 530 -21.17 -16.80 -5.49
CA PHE A 530 -21.17 -15.64 -6.39
C PHE A 530 -20.68 -14.39 -5.65
N GLN A 531 -20.16 -13.45 -6.42
CA GLN A 531 -19.71 -12.14 -5.94
C GLN A 531 -20.28 -11.06 -6.86
N LEU A 532 -20.78 -9.99 -6.25
CA LEU A 532 -21.21 -8.77 -6.92
C LEU A 532 -20.47 -7.59 -6.30
N VAL A 533 -19.89 -6.76 -7.16
CA VAL A 533 -19.30 -5.47 -6.75
C VAL A 533 -19.91 -4.38 -7.63
N ASP A 534 -20.50 -3.36 -7.00
CA ASP A 534 -21.05 -2.16 -7.65
C ASP A 534 -20.29 -0.95 -7.11
N THR A 535 -19.61 -0.22 -7.99
CA THR A 535 -18.84 0.97 -7.65
C THR A 535 -19.42 2.17 -8.38
N ARG A 536 -19.81 3.19 -7.64
CA ARG A 536 -20.19 4.50 -8.15
C ARG A 536 -19.17 5.53 -7.68
N GLU A 537 -18.72 6.35 -8.60
CA GLU A 537 -17.82 7.46 -8.34
C GLU A 537 -18.42 8.74 -8.93
N GLU A 538 -18.42 9.82 -8.17
CA GLU A 538 -18.92 11.13 -8.56
C GLU A 538 -17.90 12.19 -8.13
N GLN A 539 -17.66 13.16 -9.01
CA GLN A 539 -16.74 14.26 -8.76
C GLN A 539 -17.41 15.57 -9.20
N VAL A 540 -17.29 16.60 -8.38
CA VAL A 540 -17.70 17.98 -8.69
C VAL A 540 -16.53 18.87 -8.34
N PHE A 541 -16.06 19.66 -9.33
CA PHE A 541 -14.97 20.60 -9.09
C PHE A 541 -15.38 22.02 -9.48
N ALA A 542 -14.79 22.98 -8.78
CA ALA A 542 -15.00 24.39 -9.04
C ALA A 542 -13.69 25.17 -8.83
N THR A 543 -13.42 26.10 -9.72
CA THR A 543 -12.25 27.00 -9.66
C THR A 543 -12.69 28.44 -9.74
N GLY A 544 -12.17 29.28 -8.85
CA GLY A 544 -12.36 30.73 -8.87
C GLY A 544 -11.01 31.43 -8.95
N GLU A 545 -10.83 32.31 -9.93
CA GLU A 545 -9.64 33.14 -10.12
C GLU A 545 -9.97 34.61 -10.01
N GLY A 546 -9.00 35.44 -9.61
CA GLY A 546 -9.21 36.87 -9.46
C GLY A 546 -9.97 37.21 -8.18
N LEU A 547 -9.31 37.01 -7.05
CA LEU A 547 -9.82 37.28 -5.71
C LEU A 547 -9.78 38.81 -5.44
N ALA A 548 -10.84 39.37 -4.94
CA ALA A 548 -10.85 40.80 -4.53
C ALA A 548 -9.95 41.02 -3.31
N VAL A 549 -10.03 40.09 -2.33
CA VAL A 549 -9.29 40.12 -1.07
C VAL A 549 -8.80 38.68 -0.70
N ASN A 550 -7.74 38.59 0.10
CA ASN A 550 -7.19 37.31 0.56
C ASN A 550 -8.05 36.63 1.63
N SER A 551 -9.02 37.27 2.19
CA SER A 551 -10.01 36.69 3.11
C SER A 551 -11.18 36.00 2.40
N ASN A 552 -11.21 36.01 1.06
CA ASN A 552 -12.22 35.30 0.30
C ASN A 552 -11.97 33.80 0.39
N ASP A 553 -12.94 33.05 0.87
CA ASP A 553 -12.85 31.60 1.09
C ASP A 553 -13.85 30.80 0.24
N VAL A 554 -14.55 31.45 -0.69
CA VAL A 554 -15.55 30.82 -1.58
C VAL A 554 -15.27 31.11 -3.04
N VAL A 555 -15.46 30.12 -3.91
CA VAL A 555 -15.30 30.26 -5.36
C VAL A 555 -16.20 31.34 -5.96
N SER A 556 -17.41 31.51 -5.42
CA SER A 556 -18.37 32.50 -5.89
C SER A 556 -17.89 33.96 -5.75
N GLY A 557 -16.95 34.23 -4.84
CA GLY A 557 -16.34 35.57 -4.65
C GLY A 557 -15.22 35.89 -5.64
N ALA A 558 -14.85 35.02 -6.54
CA ALA A 558 -13.85 35.25 -7.57
C ALA A 558 -14.45 35.87 -8.84
N SER A 559 -13.62 36.60 -9.60
CA SER A 559 -14.02 37.27 -10.84
C SER A 559 -14.29 36.30 -11.98
N LEU A 560 -13.40 35.29 -12.13
CA LEU A 560 -13.50 34.21 -13.11
C LEU A 560 -13.87 32.94 -12.40
N LYS A 561 -14.81 32.19 -12.95
CA LYS A 561 -15.29 30.94 -12.37
C LYS A 561 -15.40 29.88 -13.43
N SER A 562 -14.98 28.66 -13.09
CA SER A 562 -15.18 27.47 -13.91
C SER A 562 -15.50 26.28 -13.03
N GLY A 563 -16.10 25.26 -13.58
CA GLY A 563 -16.41 24.04 -12.85
C GLY A 563 -16.99 22.96 -13.74
N GLY A 564 -17.08 21.75 -13.21
CA GLY A 564 -17.61 20.62 -13.89
C GLY A 564 -18.07 19.53 -12.93
N GLN A 565 -18.78 18.54 -13.50
CA GLN A 565 -19.24 17.36 -12.79
C GLN A 565 -19.04 16.15 -13.66
N ASP A 566 -18.45 15.09 -13.08
CA ASP A 566 -18.29 13.79 -13.69
C ASP A 566 -18.86 12.71 -12.79
N TRP A 567 -19.32 11.62 -13.38
CA TRP A 567 -19.68 10.43 -12.64
C TRP A 567 -19.42 9.18 -13.46
N THR A 568 -19.05 8.12 -12.78
CA THR A 568 -18.87 6.79 -13.37
C THR A 568 -19.54 5.73 -12.51
N ARG A 569 -19.96 4.63 -13.14
CA ARG A 569 -20.46 3.45 -12.43
C ARG A 569 -19.92 2.19 -13.10
N GLN A 570 -19.40 1.29 -12.29
CA GLN A 570 -18.88 0.01 -12.75
C GLN A 570 -19.48 -1.12 -11.90
N LYS A 571 -20.04 -2.12 -12.58
CA LYS A 571 -20.54 -3.34 -11.95
C LYS A 571 -19.75 -4.53 -12.43
N SER A 572 -19.44 -5.45 -11.51
CA SER A 572 -18.89 -6.75 -11.85
C SER A 572 -19.62 -7.85 -11.11
N VAL A 573 -19.82 -8.98 -11.78
CA VAL A 573 -20.45 -10.18 -11.23
C VAL A 573 -19.60 -11.39 -11.59
N GLY A 574 -19.41 -12.29 -10.64
CA GLY A 574 -18.67 -13.54 -10.85
C GLY A 574 -19.31 -14.69 -10.12
N PHE A 575 -19.37 -15.85 -10.77
CA PHE A 575 -19.78 -17.12 -10.20
C PHE A 575 -18.56 -18.01 -10.04
N LEU A 576 -18.44 -18.70 -8.91
CA LEU A 576 -17.30 -19.55 -8.62
C LEU A 576 -17.73 -20.96 -8.20
N SER A 577 -16.91 -21.93 -8.56
CA SER A 577 -16.97 -23.30 -8.05
C SER A 577 -15.57 -23.83 -7.82
N GLN A 578 -15.35 -24.54 -6.72
CA GLN A 578 -14.09 -25.17 -6.40
C GLN A 578 -14.33 -26.53 -5.80
N TRP A 579 -13.63 -27.52 -6.30
CA TRP A 579 -13.58 -28.87 -5.74
C TRP A 579 -12.20 -29.16 -5.19
N GLN A 580 -12.16 -29.61 -3.93
CA GLN A 580 -10.95 -30.00 -3.23
C GLN A 580 -11.09 -31.42 -2.67
N VAL A 581 -10.05 -32.22 -2.85
CA VAL A 581 -9.95 -33.59 -2.32
C VAL A 581 -8.69 -33.72 -1.51
N SER A 582 -8.82 -34.17 -0.27
CA SER A 582 -7.70 -34.43 0.64
C SER A 582 -7.59 -35.92 0.96
N LEU A 583 -6.41 -36.50 0.74
CA LEU A 583 -6.07 -37.89 1.06
C LEU A 583 -5.24 -37.93 2.34
N ASN A 584 -5.72 -38.63 3.38
CA ASN A 584 -5.08 -38.77 4.71
C ASN A 584 -4.71 -37.41 5.36
N ASN A 585 -5.35 -36.31 4.95
CA ASN A 585 -4.98 -34.93 5.34
C ASN A 585 -3.50 -34.56 5.03
N ARG A 586 -2.85 -35.28 4.11
CA ARG A 586 -1.43 -35.09 3.71
C ARG A 586 -1.29 -34.65 2.27
N LEU A 587 -2.05 -35.23 1.36
CA LEU A 587 -2.08 -34.84 -0.05
C LEU A 587 -3.43 -34.24 -0.37
N THR A 588 -3.42 -32.96 -0.82
CA THR A 588 -4.62 -32.21 -1.18
C THR A 588 -4.51 -31.74 -2.63
N GLY A 589 -5.48 -32.11 -3.45
CA GLY A 589 -5.68 -31.59 -4.81
C GLY A 589 -6.87 -30.64 -4.85
N GLN A 590 -6.79 -29.60 -5.67
CA GLN A 590 -7.90 -28.66 -5.88
C GLN A 590 -8.04 -28.26 -7.34
N VAL A 591 -9.29 -28.11 -7.80
CA VAL A 591 -9.65 -27.57 -9.11
C VAL A 591 -10.73 -26.53 -8.88
N GLY A 592 -10.61 -25.39 -9.52
CA GLY A 592 -11.58 -24.31 -9.41
C GLY A 592 -11.88 -23.69 -10.76
N LEU A 593 -13.08 -23.15 -10.87
CA LEU A 593 -13.55 -22.44 -12.05
C LEU A 593 -14.30 -21.20 -11.58
N ARG A 594 -14.01 -20.06 -12.21
CA ARG A 594 -14.77 -18.84 -12.02
C ARG A 594 -15.23 -18.28 -13.37
N TYR A 595 -16.41 -17.66 -13.38
CA TYR A 595 -17.08 -17.13 -14.56
C TYR A 595 -17.51 -15.69 -14.28
N ASP A 596 -16.82 -14.73 -14.91
CA ASP A 596 -16.94 -13.30 -14.60
C ASP A 596 -17.46 -12.47 -15.78
N ASN A 597 -18.15 -11.37 -15.45
CA ASN A 597 -18.51 -10.30 -16.37
C ASN A 597 -18.43 -8.92 -15.69
N ALA A 598 -18.23 -7.86 -16.47
CA ALA A 598 -18.20 -6.49 -15.99
C ALA A 598 -18.84 -5.52 -16.99
N SER A 599 -19.48 -4.47 -16.47
CA SER A 599 -20.16 -3.44 -17.27
C SER A 599 -19.21 -2.59 -18.15
N SER A 600 -17.89 -2.67 -17.92
CA SER A 600 -16.86 -2.00 -18.71
C SER A 600 -16.36 -2.79 -19.91
N PHE A 601 -16.81 -4.04 -20.07
CA PHE A 601 -16.51 -4.82 -21.27
C PHE A 601 -17.21 -4.25 -22.49
N GLY A 602 -16.64 -4.49 -23.65
CA GLY A 602 -17.29 -4.17 -24.93
C GLY A 602 -18.56 -4.99 -25.13
N LYS A 603 -19.52 -4.47 -25.93
CA LYS A 603 -20.81 -5.14 -26.15
C LYS A 603 -20.70 -6.54 -26.78
N ASN A 604 -19.61 -6.81 -27.50
CA ASN A 604 -19.35 -8.11 -28.12
C ASN A 604 -18.51 -9.03 -27.21
N ALA A 605 -17.99 -8.52 -26.08
CA ALA A 605 -17.18 -9.33 -25.18
C ALA A 605 -18.05 -10.34 -24.44
N GLN A 606 -17.56 -11.57 -24.40
CA GLN A 606 -18.23 -12.67 -23.70
C GLN A 606 -17.82 -12.70 -22.22
N TRP A 607 -18.54 -13.50 -21.46
CA TRP A 607 -18.14 -13.88 -20.12
C TRP A 607 -16.77 -14.53 -20.11
N VAL A 608 -16.03 -14.28 -19.04
CA VAL A 608 -14.66 -14.74 -18.88
C VAL A 608 -14.60 -15.97 -18.00
N VAL A 609 -13.86 -16.98 -18.42
CA VAL A 609 -13.61 -18.20 -17.66
C VAL A 609 -12.21 -18.17 -17.07
N LEU A 610 -12.13 -18.33 -15.75
CA LEU A 610 -10.87 -18.28 -15.00
C LEU A 610 -10.65 -19.61 -14.25
N PRO A 611 -9.93 -20.58 -14.84
CA PRO A 611 -9.63 -21.86 -14.21
C PRO A 611 -8.47 -21.74 -13.23
N LYS A 612 -8.45 -22.65 -12.23
CA LYS A 612 -7.29 -22.90 -11.37
C LYS A 612 -7.16 -24.37 -11.04
N VAL A 613 -5.92 -24.78 -10.81
CA VAL A 613 -5.57 -26.11 -10.31
C VAL A 613 -4.42 -26.00 -9.35
N GLY A 614 -4.38 -26.88 -8.35
CA GLY A 614 -3.27 -26.88 -7.42
C GLY A 614 -3.19 -28.18 -6.60
N VAL A 615 -2.00 -28.41 -6.07
CA VAL A 615 -1.67 -29.55 -5.23
C VAL A 615 -0.80 -29.12 -4.06
N SER A 616 -1.08 -29.66 -2.89
CA SER A 616 -0.25 -29.55 -1.68
C SER A 616 -0.02 -30.92 -1.09
N TRP A 617 1.25 -31.25 -0.79
CA TRP A 617 1.64 -32.55 -0.24
C TRP A 617 2.60 -32.39 0.93
N VAL A 618 2.16 -32.84 2.10
CA VAL A 618 3.00 -32.91 3.32
C VAL A 618 3.76 -34.22 3.30
N ALA A 619 4.88 -34.24 2.57
CA ALA A 619 5.69 -35.43 2.32
C ALA A 619 6.34 -35.99 3.60
N SER A 620 6.66 -35.13 4.57
CA SER A 620 7.26 -35.54 5.85
C SER A 620 6.32 -36.36 6.77
N GLU A 621 5.00 -36.34 6.50
CA GLU A 621 4.03 -37.13 7.26
C GLU A 621 3.77 -38.51 6.63
N GLU A 622 4.41 -38.83 5.51
CA GLU A 622 4.24 -40.12 4.85
C GLU A 622 5.05 -41.25 5.56
N PRO A 623 4.54 -42.49 5.57
CA PRO A 623 5.20 -43.62 6.27
C PRO A 623 6.62 -43.93 5.80
N PHE A 624 6.96 -43.56 4.56
CA PHE A 624 8.30 -43.75 3.99
C PHE A 624 9.31 -42.71 4.45
N TRP A 625 8.86 -41.57 5.04
CA TRP A 625 9.74 -40.50 5.45
C TRP A 625 10.57 -40.88 6.69
N LYS A 626 11.89 -41.01 6.49
CA LYS A 626 12.82 -41.39 7.55
C LYS A 626 13.95 -40.36 7.75
N VAL A 627 13.81 -39.16 7.20
CA VAL A 627 14.83 -38.11 7.23
C VAL A 627 14.72 -37.35 8.55
N GLY A 628 15.53 -37.74 9.55
CA GLY A 628 15.39 -37.23 10.92
C GLY A 628 15.71 -35.74 11.12
N PHE A 629 16.57 -35.15 10.28
CA PHE A 629 16.92 -33.74 10.42
C PHE A 629 15.91 -32.78 9.71
N VAL A 630 15.03 -33.30 8.83
CA VAL A 630 13.93 -32.55 8.18
C VAL A 630 12.63 -33.03 8.82
N ASN A 631 12.12 -32.25 9.75
CA ASN A 631 10.94 -32.60 10.54
C ASN A 631 9.65 -32.33 9.79
N THR A 632 9.67 -31.30 8.95
CA THR A 632 8.51 -30.87 8.15
C THR A 632 8.98 -30.64 6.72
N LEU A 633 8.27 -31.25 5.74
CA LEU A 633 8.42 -30.90 4.32
C LEU A 633 7.07 -30.92 3.66
N ARG A 634 6.63 -29.75 3.20
CA ARG A 634 5.47 -29.60 2.35
C ARG A 634 5.90 -29.15 0.96
N LEU A 635 5.44 -29.85 -0.07
CA LEU A 635 5.58 -29.48 -1.47
C LEU A 635 4.26 -28.88 -1.96
N ARG A 636 4.31 -27.85 -2.78
CA ARG A 636 3.12 -27.22 -3.33
C ARG A 636 3.35 -26.74 -4.75
N ALA A 637 2.29 -26.82 -5.57
CA ALA A 637 2.25 -26.26 -6.89
C ALA A 637 0.84 -25.79 -7.21
N ALA A 638 0.72 -24.66 -7.89
CA ALA A 638 -0.57 -24.13 -8.33
C ALA A 638 -0.41 -23.42 -9.69
N TRP A 639 -1.46 -23.49 -10.47
CA TRP A 639 -1.63 -22.70 -11.68
C TRP A 639 -3.03 -22.12 -11.69
N GLY A 640 -3.18 -20.90 -12.18
CA GLY A 640 -4.48 -20.27 -12.30
C GLY A 640 -4.48 -19.07 -13.23
N SER A 641 -5.69 -18.70 -13.64
CA SER A 641 -5.94 -17.56 -14.50
C SER A 641 -6.59 -16.43 -13.71
N THR A 642 -6.18 -15.22 -14.01
CA THR A 642 -6.69 -13.96 -13.44
C THR A 642 -6.86 -12.94 -14.56
N GLY A 643 -7.21 -11.70 -14.23
CA GLY A 643 -7.22 -10.63 -15.19
C GLY A 643 -7.23 -9.25 -14.56
N ARG A 644 -7.45 -8.25 -15.41
CA ARG A 644 -7.77 -6.89 -15.02
C ARG A 644 -8.93 -6.38 -15.86
N ILE A 645 -9.88 -5.79 -15.15
CA ILE A 645 -11.08 -5.22 -15.77
C ILE A 645 -10.73 -3.82 -16.30
N PRO A 646 -11.12 -3.46 -17.56
CA PRO A 646 -10.99 -2.11 -18.08
C PRO A 646 -11.70 -1.09 -17.17
N ALA A 647 -11.21 0.14 -17.14
CA ALA A 647 -11.88 1.21 -16.41
C ALA A 647 -13.29 1.48 -16.98
N ALA A 648 -14.17 2.02 -16.15
CA ALA A 648 -15.53 2.37 -16.55
C ALA A 648 -15.53 3.28 -17.81
N GLY A 649 -16.38 2.97 -18.79
CA GLY A 649 -16.49 3.74 -20.04
C GLY A 649 -15.37 3.53 -21.06
N SER A 650 -14.36 2.66 -20.78
CA SER A 650 -13.25 2.42 -21.72
C SER A 650 -13.70 1.85 -23.06
N SER A 651 -14.79 1.08 -23.10
CA SER A 651 -15.37 0.49 -24.31
C SER A 651 -16.31 1.43 -25.08
N LEU A 652 -16.66 2.58 -24.52
CA LEU A 652 -17.66 3.49 -25.08
C LEU A 652 -17.01 4.56 -25.96
N THR A 653 -17.71 4.96 -27.03
CA THR A 653 -17.39 6.18 -27.74
C THR A 653 -17.78 7.38 -26.87
N THR A 654 -16.86 8.29 -26.68
CA THR A 654 -17.12 9.52 -25.92
C THR A 654 -17.15 10.73 -26.84
N LEU A 655 -18.03 11.67 -26.52
CA LEU A 655 -18.18 12.94 -27.20
C LEU A 655 -17.81 14.07 -26.23
N GLN A 656 -17.21 15.13 -26.77
CA GLN A 656 -16.98 16.36 -26.06
C GLN A 656 -17.93 17.44 -26.55
N SER A 657 -18.60 18.13 -25.63
CA SER A 657 -19.37 19.32 -25.97
C SER A 657 -18.44 20.51 -26.12
N LEU A 658 -18.51 21.19 -27.24
CA LEU A 658 -17.78 22.41 -27.51
C LEU A 658 -18.76 23.50 -27.90
N PRO A 659 -18.53 24.77 -27.52
CA PRO A 659 -19.30 25.89 -28.03
C PRO A 659 -19.02 26.04 -29.52
N SER A 660 -20.09 26.07 -30.34
CA SER A 660 -20.04 26.40 -31.77
C SER A 660 -20.64 27.77 -31.95
N TYR A 661 -19.98 28.61 -32.72
CA TYR A 661 -20.44 29.97 -33.03
C TYR A 661 -20.88 30.03 -34.50
N ASP A 662 -22.14 30.32 -34.73
CA ASP A 662 -22.71 30.44 -36.08
C ASP A 662 -22.72 31.88 -36.62
N GLY A 663 -22.08 32.81 -35.93
CA GLY A 663 -22.06 34.23 -36.25
C GLY A 663 -23.09 35.04 -35.46
N THR A 664 -24.06 34.43 -34.82
CA THR A 664 -25.14 35.07 -34.07
C THR A 664 -25.31 34.51 -32.65
N LEU A 665 -25.20 33.21 -32.49
CA LEU A 665 -25.42 32.53 -31.21
C LEU A 665 -24.30 31.51 -30.93
N VAL A 666 -23.97 31.33 -29.63
CA VAL A 666 -23.14 30.23 -29.17
C VAL A 666 -24.07 29.03 -28.98
N THR A 667 -23.96 28.05 -29.88
CA THR A 667 -24.70 26.78 -29.82
C THR A 667 -23.84 25.67 -29.32
N PRO A 668 -24.35 24.69 -28.52
CA PRO A 668 -23.58 23.54 -28.14
C PRO A 668 -23.35 22.62 -29.35
N GLY A 669 -22.09 22.37 -29.68
CA GLY A 669 -21.65 21.35 -30.62
C GLY A 669 -21.12 20.12 -29.92
N ALA A 670 -21.21 18.94 -30.54
CA ALA A 670 -20.59 17.72 -30.03
C ALA A 670 -19.55 17.20 -31.01
N VAL A 671 -18.32 17.00 -30.55
CA VAL A 671 -17.24 16.43 -31.34
C VAL A 671 -16.83 15.07 -30.79
N PRO A 672 -16.45 14.12 -31.63
CA PRO A 672 -15.90 12.85 -31.19
C PRO A 672 -14.62 13.07 -30.38
N LEU A 673 -14.55 12.55 -29.16
CA LEU A 673 -13.37 12.65 -28.30
C LEU A 673 -12.54 11.38 -28.37
N LYS A 674 -13.16 10.22 -28.16
CA LYS A 674 -12.52 8.92 -28.20
C LYS A 674 -13.47 7.89 -28.83
N PRO A 675 -12.99 7.07 -29.79
CA PRO A 675 -13.80 5.98 -30.30
C PRO A 675 -13.88 4.85 -29.27
N GLY A 676 -15.03 4.21 -29.17
CA GLY A 676 -15.21 3.02 -28.38
C GLY A 676 -14.63 1.78 -29.06
N ASN A 677 -14.49 0.72 -28.27
CA ASN A 677 -14.14 -0.60 -28.77
C ASN A 677 -15.17 -1.62 -28.29
N ALA A 678 -15.99 -2.10 -29.23
CA ALA A 678 -17.03 -3.07 -28.95
C ALA A 678 -16.50 -4.46 -28.52
N ASP A 679 -15.25 -4.77 -28.85
CA ASP A 679 -14.58 -6.04 -28.58
C ASP A 679 -13.66 -5.96 -27.37
N LEU A 680 -13.68 -4.84 -26.63
CA LEU A 680 -12.80 -4.62 -25.48
C LEU A 680 -13.08 -5.65 -24.39
N ARG A 681 -12.04 -6.38 -24.02
CA ARG A 681 -12.07 -7.44 -23.01
C ARG A 681 -11.15 -7.07 -21.83
N PHE A 682 -11.17 -7.88 -20.79
CA PHE A 682 -10.22 -7.80 -19.68
C PHE A 682 -8.80 -8.17 -20.15
N GLU A 683 -7.78 -7.68 -19.42
CA GLU A 683 -6.42 -8.18 -19.57
C GLU A 683 -6.34 -9.58 -18.96
N HIS A 684 -5.73 -10.52 -19.65
CA HIS A 684 -5.64 -11.91 -19.21
C HIS A 684 -4.28 -12.19 -18.54
N GLY A 685 -4.30 -12.71 -17.32
CA GLY A 685 -3.12 -13.11 -16.58
C GLY A 685 -3.16 -14.60 -16.23
N GLU A 686 -2.07 -15.32 -16.49
CA GLU A 686 -1.86 -16.69 -16.05
C GLU A 686 -0.64 -16.73 -15.14
N GLU A 687 -0.71 -17.49 -14.07
CA GLU A 687 0.43 -17.64 -13.18
C GLU A 687 0.60 -19.10 -12.75
N PHE A 688 1.83 -19.57 -12.87
CA PHE A 688 2.29 -20.83 -12.29
C PHE A 688 3.19 -20.55 -11.10
N GLU A 689 2.95 -21.20 -9.98
CA GLU A 689 3.87 -21.21 -8.86
C GLU A 689 4.15 -22.63 -8.36
N ALA A 690 5.39 -22.87 -7.94
CA ALA A 690 5.80 -24.11 -7.27
C ALA A 690 6.77 -23.77 -6.14
N GLY A 691 6.72 -24.55 -5.08
CA GLY A 691 7.56 -24.28 -3.93
C GLY A 691 7.51 -25.37 -2.86
N PHE A 692 8.29 -25.12 -1.82
CA PHE A 692 8.27 -25.98 -0.63
C PHE A 692 8.35 -25.13 0.65
N ASP A 693 7.87 -25.72 1.74
CA ASP A 693 8.05 -25.24 3.10
C ASP A 693 8.69 -26.36 3.91
N ALA A 694 9.87 -26.12 4.49
CA ALA A 694 10.66 -27.10 5.20
C ALA A 694 11.04 -26.63 6.60
N GLY A 695 10.92 -27.51 7.59
CA GLY A 695 11.37 -27.34 8.96
C GLY A 695 12.53 -28.28 9.29
N PHE A 696 13.59 -27.75 9.87
CA PHE A 696 14.82 -28.48 10.20
C PHE A 696 15.09 -28.39 11.71
N MET A 697 15.86 -29.37 12.22
CA MET A 697 16.36 -29.39 13.60
C MET A 697 15.25 -29.21 14.65
N HIS A 698 14.21 -30.04 14.59
CA HIS A 698 13.02 -29.93 15.44
C HIS A 698 12.32 -28.56 15.32
N ASP A 699 12.19 -28.09 14.07
CA ASP A 699 11.57 -26.83 13.70
C ASP A 699 12.24 -25.56 14.30
N LEU A 700 13.56 -25.62 14.58
CA LEU A 700 14.35 -24.45 14.94
C LEU A 700 14.65 -23.55 13.73
N ILE A 701 14.72 -24.16 12.54
CA ILE A 701 14.95 -23.45 11.28
C ILE A 701 13.82 -23.80 10.32
N GLY A 702 13.13 -22.80 9.82
CA GLY A 702 12.15 -22.91 8.76
C GLY A 702 12.62 -22.23 7.48
N VAL A 703 12.41 -22.87 6.34
CA VAL A 703 12.73 -22.31 5.02
C VAL A 703 11.52 -22.48 4.12
N GLU A 704 11.15 -21.39 3.46
CA GLU A 704 10.11 -21.34 2.46
C GLU A 704 10.73 -20.88 1.13
N LEU A 705 10.46 -21.59 0.04
CA LEU A 705 10.87 -21.21 -1.29
C LEU A 705 9.68 -21.29 -2.23
N THR A 706 9.52 -20.25 -3.06
CA THR A 706 8.50 -20.21 -4.12
C THR A 706 9.15 -19.71 -5.41
N TYR A 707 9.03 -20.46 -6.47
CA TYR A 707 9.21 -19.99 -7.84
C TYR A 707 7.86 -19.56 -8.38
N PHE A 708 7.80 -18.42 -9.07
CA PHE A 708 6.60 -17.96 -9.77
C PHE A 708 6.94 -17.57 -11.21
N ASN A 709 5.97 -17.77 -12.10
CA ASN A 709 6.01 -17.34 -13.49
C ASN A 709 4.61 -16.85 -13.89
N LYS A 710 4.47 -15.53 -14.02
CA LYS A 710 3.23 -14.83 -14.34
C LYS A 710 3.32 -14.25 -15.73
N ILE A 711 2.40 -14.61 -16.59
CA ILE A 711 2.30 -14.15 -17.97
C ILE A 711 1.01 -13.34 -18.10
N SER A 712 1.11 -12.09 -18.48
CA SER A 712 -0.03 -11.23 -18.80
C SER A 712 -0.11 -11.08 -20.32
N ARG A 713 -1.31 -11.30 -20.88
CA ARG A 713 -1.60 -11.23 -22.32
C ARG A 713 -2.82 -10.34 -22.54
N ASP A 714 -3.09 -9.98 -23.78
CA ASP A 714 -4.22 -9.15 -24.15
C ASP A 714 -4.25 -7.83 -23.35
N LEU A 715 -3.06 -7.28 -23.06
CA LEU A 715 -2.94 -6.05 -22.29
C LEU A 715 -3.56 -4.88 -23.05
N LEU A 716 -4.16 -3.96 -22.31
CA LEU A 716 -4.79 -2.79 -22.87
C LEU A 716 -3.73 -1.77 -23.31
N LEU A 717 -3.71 -1.47 -24.58
CA LEU A 717 -2.88 -0.41 -25.16
C LEU A 717 -3.75 0.55 -25.96
N GLN A 718 -3.39 1.82 -25.95
CA GLN A 718 -4.02 2.80 -26.82
C GLN A 718 -3.46 2.67 -28.24
N GLN A 719 -4.31 2.39 -29.20
CA GLN A 719 -3.91 2.26 -30.62
C GLN A 719 -4.04 3.62 -31.32
N PRO A 720 -2.92 4.20 -31.81
CA PRO A 720 -2.96 5.41 -32.58
C PRO A 720 -3.85 5.26 -33.84
N LEU A 721 -4.70 6.25 -34.07
CA LEU A 721 -5.55 6.32 -35.25
C LEU A 721 -5.00 7.33 -36.26
N PRO A 722 -5.21 7.14 -37.57
CA PRO A 722 -4.83 8.12 -38.56
C PRO A 722 -5.65 9.41 -38.41
N PRO A 723 -5.08 10.59 -38.68
CA PRO A 723 -5.79 11.88 -38.56
C PRO A 723 -7.09 11.93 -39.35
N SER A 724 -7.21 11.19 -40.44
CA SER A 724 -8.41 11.07 -41.25
C SER A 724 -9.58 10.38 -40.56
N SER A 725 -9.37 9.76 -39.42
CA SER A 725 -10.47 9.15 -38.62
C SER A 725 -11.41 10.17 -37.97
N GLY A 726 -11.03 11.46 -37.94
CA GLY A 726 -11.82 12.53 -37.32
C GLY A 726 -11.69 12.57 -35.80
N PHE A 727 -10.96 11.65 -35.18
CA PHE A 727 -10.64 11.71 -33.74
C PHE A 727 -9.38 12.52 -33.53
N THR A 728 -9.49 13.64 -32.85
CA THR A 728 -8.37 14.54 -32.62
C THR A 728 -7.32 13.90 -31.74
N GLN A 729 -6.06 14.08 -32.10
CA GLN A 729 -4.95 13.79 -31.19
C GLN A 729 -4.96 14.84 -30.08
N GLY A 730 -5.67 14.58 -29.01
CA GLY A 730 -5.57 15.40 -27.80
C GLY A 730 -4.15 15.35 -27.26
N GLY A 731 -3.69 16.46 -26.65
CA GLY A 731 -2.45 16.44 -25.87
C GLY A 731 -2.51 15.43 -24.70
N PRO A 732 -1.43 15.25 -23.93
CA PRO A 732 -1.40 14.32 -22.82
C PRO A 732 -2.59 14.53 -21.87
N GLY A 733 -3.47 13.54 -21.76
CA GLY A 733 -4.68 13.57 -20.93
C GLY A 733 -5.98 13.91 -21.64
N ILE A 734 -5.96 14.33 -22.93
CA ILE A 734 -7.17 14.53 -23.73
C ILE A 734 -7.24 13.41 -24.75
N GLY A 735 -8.07 12.41 -24.48
CA GLY A 735 -8.13 11.12 -25.13
C GLY A 735 -8.25 11.19 -26.64
N GLY A 736 -8.03 10.27 -27.40
CA GLY A 736 -8.11 10.20 -28.85
C GLY A 736 -8.00 8.77 -29.34
N PHE A 737 -7.44 7.87 -28.58
CA PHE A 737 -7.18 6.51 -29.05
C PHE A 737 -8.03 5.47 -28.33
N PRO A 738 -8.63 4.51 -29.09
CA PRO A 738 -9.32 3.39 -28.47
C PRO A 738 -8.33 2.48 -27.74
N PHE A 739 -8.77 1.88 -26.64
CA PHE A 739 -8.07 0.75 -26.06
C PHE A 739 -8.31 -0.50 -26.90
N VAL A 740 -7.24 -1.25 -27.11
CA VAL A 740 -7.26 -2.55 -27.78
C VAL A 740 -6.54 -3.57 -26.92
N ASN A 741 -6.99 -4.82 -26.98
CA ASN A 741 -6.36 -5.93 -26.27
C ASN A 741 -5.19 -6.48 -27.10
N ILE A 742 -4.01 -5.89 -26.91
CA ILE A 742 -2.76 -6.25 -27.56
C ILE A 742 -1.65 -6.13 -26.53
N GLY A 743 -0.68 -7.01 -26.58
CA GLY A 743 0.51 -6.90 -25.75
C GLY A 743 0.63 -7.99 -24.71
N GLY A 744 1.85 -8.16 -24.26
CA GLY A 744 2.19 -9.16 -23.26
C GLY A 744 3.36 -8.73 -22.37
N VAL A 745 3.30 -9.13 -21.10
CA VAL A 745 4.35 -8.93 -20.09
C VAL A 745 4.53 -10.22 -19.32
N VAL A 746 5.78 -10.59 -19.05
CA VAL A 746 6.13 -11.70 -18.17
C VAL A 746 6.77 -11.16 -16.90
N ASN A 747 6.40 -11.75 -15.75
CA ASN A 747 7.06 -11.56 -14.45
C ASN A 747 7.42 -12.94 -13.92
N ARG A 748 8.69 -13.19 -13.65
CA ARG A 748 9.15 -14.45 -13.05
C ARG A 748 10.22 -14.20 -12.00
N GLY A 749 10.30 -15.07 -11.01
CA GLY A 749 11.28 -14.92 -9.95
C GLY A 749 11.22 -15.98 -8.88
N LEU A 750 12.05 -15.79 -7.88
CA LEU A 750 12.13 -16.61 -6.68
C LEU A 750 11.78 -15.76 -5.47
N GLU A 751 10.98 -16.31 -4.56
CA GLU A 751 10.71 -15.76 -3.23
C GLU A 751 11.28 -16.73 -2.19
N ILE A 752 12.06 -16.21 -1.27
CA ILE A 752 12.71 -16.97 -0.21
C ILE A 752 12.32 -16.35 1.13
N GLY A 753 11.82 -17.17 2.04
CA GLY A 753 11.63 -16.85 3.44
C GLY A 753 12.42 -17.82 4.29
N ALA A 754 13.13 -17.31 5.30
CA ALA A 754 13.75 -18.18 6.29
C ALA A 754 13.51 -17.61 7.68
N ARG A 755 13.26 -18.49 8.64
CA ARG A 755 13.10 -18.17 10.05
C ARG A 755 13.98 -19.10 10.87
N ALA A 756 14.77 -18.55 11.79
CA ALA A 756 15.58 -19.34 12.70
C ALA A 756 15.35 -18.86 14.13
N VAL A 757 15.32 -19.79 15.07
CA VAL A 757 15.27 -19.54 16.51
C VAL A 757 16.49 -20.21 17.16
N PRO A 758 17.71 -19.61 17.01
CA PRO A 758 18.96 -20.25 17.49
C PRO A 758 18.98 -20.44 19.01
N VAL A 759 18.31 -19.58 19.73
CA VAL A 759 18.21 -19.65 21.19
C VAL A 759 16.74 -19.52 21.61
N ASN A 760 16.25 -20.53 22.32
CA ASN A 760 14.93 -20.52 22.95
C ASN A 760 15.05 -21.06 24.37
N ARG A 761 15.31 -20.17 25.35
CA ARG A 761 15.46 -20.49 26.77
C ARG A 761 14.56 -19.58 27.60
N PRO A 762 14.20 -19.95 28.82
CA PRO A 762 13.26 -19.17 29.67
C PRO A 762 13.57 -17.70 29.84
N ASN A 763 14.83 -17.30 29.81
CA ASN A 763 15.28 -15.92 30.00
C ASN A 763 15.87 -15.27 28.74
N VAL A 764 16.08 -16.05 27.67
CA VAL A 764 16.68 -15.57 26.42
C VAL A 764 16.03 -16.28 25.24
N SER A 765 15.37 -15.52 24.38
CA SER A 765 14.90 -16.02 23.08
C SER A 765 15.47 -15.13 21.98
N TRP A 766 15.98 -15.76 20.93
CA TRP A 766 16.49 -15.05 19.76
C TRP A 766 15.88 -15.61 18.49
N GLU A 767 15.20 -14.76 17.75
CA GLU A 767 14.58 -15.06 16.45
C GLU A 767 15.23 -14.22 15.36
N ILE A 768 15.52 -14.83 14.23
CA ILE A 768 16.02 -14.18 13.01
C ILE A 768 15.06 -14.54 11.89
N ARG A 769 14.66 -13.56 11.09
CA ARG A 769 13.90 -13.75 9.85
C ARG A 769 14.64 -13.14 8.68
N LEU A 770 14.68 -13.87 7.58
CA LEU A 770 15.25 -13.45 6.30
C LEU A 770 14.14 -13.49 5.26
N GLY A 771 14.06 -12.44 4.45
CA GLY A 771 13.21 -12.40 3.28
C GLY A 771 14.03 -11.98 2.07
N ALA A 772 13.85 -12.64 0.93
CA ALA A 772 14.45 -12.20 -0.32
C ALA A 772 13.54 -12.55 -1.49
N ASN A 773 13.57 -11.71 -2.53
CA ASN A 773 12.92 -12.01 -3.79
C ASN A 773 13.73 -11.48 -4.98
N THR A 774 13.66 -12.22 -6.06
CA THR A 774 14.17 -11.80 -7.37
C THR A 774 12.99 -11.51 -8.29
N LEU A 775 13.19 -10.61 -9.25
CA LEU A 775 12.19 -10.25 -10.24
C LEU A 775 12.85 -10.08 -11.61
N HIS A 776 12.36 -10.84 -12.59
CA HIS A 776 12.58 -10.59 -13.99
C HIS A 776 11.25 -10.18 -14.63
N ASN A 777 11.16 -8.93 -15.08
CA ASN A 777 10.00 -8.37 -15.78
C ASN A 777 10.40 -8.07 -17.21
N GLU A 778 9.57 -8.45 -18.20
CA GLU A 778 9.87 -8.25 -19.62
C GLU A 778 8.58 -8.05 -20.42
N VAL A 779 8.58 -7.09 -21.33
CA VAL A 779 7.53 -6.92 -22.34
C VAL A 779 7.76 -7.95 -23.44
N THR A 780 6.85 -8.90 -23.58
CA THR A 780 6.99 -10.02 -24.52
C THR A 780 6.33 -9.77 -25.87
N ASP A 781 5.29 -8.96 -25.89
CA ASP A 781 4.53 -8.63 -27.10
C ASP A 781 3.96 -7.20 -27.04
N MET A 782 3.85 -6.57 -28.22
CA MET A 782 3.25 -5.25 -28.40
C MET A 782 2.33 -5.21 -29.65
N GLY A 783 2.10 -6.37 -30.27
CA GLY A 783 1.36 -6.46 -31.52
C GLY A 783 1.95 -5.57 -32.62
N ALA A 784 1.11 -4.80 -33.29
CA ALA A 784 1.51 -3.84 -34.31
C ALA A 784 1.91 -2.45 -33.75
N ILE A 785 1.80 -2.23 -32.42
CA ILE A 785 2.15 -0.95 -31.81
C ILE A 785 3.66 -0.84 -31.71
N PRO A 786 4.30 0.22 -32.29
CA PRO A 786 5.73 0.42 -32.18
C PRO A 786 6.14 0.71 -30.73
N ALA A 787 7.42 0.51 -30.43
CA ALA A 787 7.97 0.92 -29.12
C ALA A 787 7.70 2.42 -28.87
N PHE A 788 7.22 2.75 -27.68
CA PHE A 788 6.84 4.12 -27.31
C PHE A 788 7.44 4.53 -25.97
N GLY A 789 7.34 5.83 -25.67
CA GLY A 789 8.00 6.43 -24.51
C GLY A 789 9.42 6.90 -24.86
N THR A 790 9.73 8.15 -24.51
CA THR A 790 11.04 8.76 -24.80
C THR A 790 12.10 8.34 -23.80
N LEU A 791 11.84 8.50 -22.52
CA LEU A 791 12.75 8.16 -21.40
C LEU A 791 12.36 6.86 -20.70
N ASN A 792 11.10 6.73 -20.33
CA ASN A 792 10.52 5.47 -19.87
C ASN A 792 9.91 4.75 -21.04
N ARG A 793 10.67 3.81 -21.62
CA ARG A 793 10.31 3.15 -22.86
C ARG A 793 9.60 1.83 -22.63
N VAL A 794 8.53 1.63 -23.35
CA VAL A 794 7.86 0.34 -23.48
C VAL A 794 8.32 -0.27 -24.78
N GLN A 795 9.07 -1.36 -24.70
CA GLN A 795 9.67 -2.04 -25.83
C GLN A 795 9.80 -3.54 -25.57
N LYS A 796 9.47 -4.35 -26.56
CA LYS A 796 9.63 -5.81 -26.51
C LYS A 796 11.08 -6.21 -26.17
N GLY A 797 11.24 -7.21 -25.28
CA GLY A 797 12.52 -7.71 -24.80
C GLY A 797 13.14 -6.91 -23.66
N LEU A 798 12.48 -5.85 -23.19
CA LEU A 798 12.95 -5.04 -22.08
C LEU A 798 11.96 -5.06 -20.92
N GLN A 799 12.45 -4.68 -19.74
CA GLN A 799 11.59 -4.44 -18.58
C GLN A 799 10.64 -3.29 -18.89
N LEU A 800 9.39 -3.41 -18.43
CA LEU A 800 8.37 -2.39 -18.60
C LEU A 800 8.82 -1.03 -18.03
N GLY A 801 8.79 0.01 -18.89
CA GLY A 801 9.20 1.36 -18.52
C GLY A 801 10.71 1.56 -18.36
N SER A 802 11.53 0.69 -18.98
CA SER A 802 13.00 0.78 -18.93
C SER A 802 13.50 2.17 -19.30
N TRP A 803 14.57 2.60 -18.66
CA TRP A 803 15.23 3.84 -18.97
C TRP A 803 15.88 3.78 -20.35
N TRP A 804 15.69 4.85 -21.13
CA TRP A 804 16.14 4.98 -22.51
C TRP A 804 16.72 6.37 -22.75
N THR A 805 18.00 6.45 -23.07
CA THR A 805 18.69 7.71 -23.32
C THR A 805 19.92 7.52 -24.20
N ARG A 806 20.46 8.58 -24.78
CA ARG A 806 21.79 8.55 -25.40
C ARG A 806 22.84 8.39 -24.31
N LYS A 807 23.76 7.45 -24.46
CA LYS A 807 24.86 7.20 -23.52
C LYS A 807 26.10 7.96 -23.92
N ILE A 808 26.84 8.42 -22.92
CA ILE A 808 28.16 9.01 -23.09
C ILE A 808 29.16 7.91 -23.46
N VAL A 809 29.79 8.03 -24.63
CA VAL A 809 30.75 7.05 -25.14
C VAL A 809 32.18 7.44 -24.77
N SER A 810 32.52 8.74 -24.86
CA SER A 810 33.84 9.25 -24.46
C SER A 810 33.80 10.71 -24.11
N ILE A 811 34.74 11.13 -23.29
CA ILE A 811 34.96 12.52 -22.86
C ILE A 811 36.41 12.84 -23.16
N ASP A 812 36.64 13.77 -24.07
CA ASP A 812 37.97 14.35 -24.30
C ASP A 812 38.14 15.56 -23.39
N THR A 813 38.97 15.41 -22.37
CA THR A 813 39.22 16.48 -21.39
C THR A 813 40.12 17.61 -21.96
N THR A 814 40.81 17.37 -23.06
CA THR A 814 41.67 18.37 -23.73
C THR A 814 40.83 19.31 -24.55
N THR A 815 40.03 18.79 -25.47
CA THR A 815 39.20 19.56 -26.38
C THR A 815 37.84 19.92 -25.75
N GLY A 816 37.40 19.23 -24.66
CA GLY A 816 36.10 19.41 -24.07
C GLY A 816 34.95 18.71 -24.84
N VAL A 817 35.27 17.85 -25.83
CA VAL A 817 34.27 17.14 -26.63
C VAL A 817 33.71 15.96 -25.86
N VAL A 818 32.38 15.89 -25.75
CA VAL A 818 31.63 14.74 -25.22
C VAL A 818 30.94 14.01 -26.37
N ARG A 819 31.32 12.77 -26.62
CA ARG A 819 30.69 11.93 -27.65
C ARG A 819 29.61 11.06 -27.02
N VAL A 820 28.45 11.01 -27.65
CA VAL A 820 27.30 10.20 -27.25
C VAL A 820 26.89 9.24 -28.32
N THR A 821 26.10 8.20 -27.97
CA THR A 821 25.53 7.27 -28.97
C THR A 821 24.65 8.02 -29.93
N GLU A 822 24.64 7.57 -31.20
CA GLU A 822 23.86 8.19 -32.28
C GLU A 822 22.36 8.15 -31.98
N ASN A 823 21.87 7.03 -31.45
CA ASN A 823 20.49 6.84 -31.03
C ASN A 823 20.40 6.62 -29.52
N PRO A 824 19.26 6.93 -28.88
CA PRO A 824 18.99 6.50 -27.51
C PRO A 824 19.08 4.98 -27.40
N VAL A 825 19.60 4.50 -26.29
CA VAL A 825 19.80 3.08 -26.01
C VAL A 825 19.29 2.74 -24.60
N PHE A 826 19.16 1.46 -24.28
CA PHE A 826 18.80 1.00 -22.95
C PHE A 826 19.80 1.50 -21.90
N ALA A 827 19.31 2.19 -20.87
CA ALA A 827 20.10 2.78 -19.80
C ALA A 827 19.91 2.09 -18.44
N GLY A 828 18.92 1.24 -18.31
CA GLY A 828 18.71 0.44 -17.10
C GLY A 828 17.25 0.13 -16.77
N ASN A 829 17.06 -0.74 -15.80
CA ASN A 829 15.78 -1.16 -15.31
C ASN A 829 15.20 -0.13 -14.34
N VAL A 830 13.87 0.01 -14.32
CA VAL A 830 13.13 0.86 -13.37
C VAL A 830 12.75 0.08 -12.11
N LEU A 831 12.34 -1.20 -12.27
CA LEU A 831 11.96 -2.04 -11.15
C LEU A 831 13.19 -2.77 -10.58
N PRO A 832 13.30 -2.90 -9.24
CA PRO A 832 14.35 -3.70 -8.63
C PRO A 832 14.30 -5.14 -9.13
N THR A 833 15.47 -5.70 -9.44
CA THR A 833 15.62 -7.11 -9.80
C THR A 833 15.87 -8.00 -8.59
N PHE A 834 16.23 -7.41 -7.46
CA PHE A 834 16.43 -8.06 -6.16
C PHE A 834 15.96 -7.17 -5.03
N GLU A 835 15.19 -7.74 -4.11
CA GLU A 835 14.85 -7.13 -2.82
C GLU A 835 15.15 -8.13 -1.70
N GLY A 836 15.66 -7.63 -0.58
CA GLY A 836 16.00 -8.48 0.57
C GLY A 836 15.82 -7.75 1.88
N ASN A 837 15.54 -8.51 2.94
CA ASN A 837 15.42 -7.99 4.30
C ASN A 837 15.93 -8.99 5.33
N VAL A 838 16.38 -8.46 6.45
CA VAL A 838 16.75 -9.23 7.64
C VAL A 838 16.12 -8.54 8.83
N SER A 839 15.33 -9.29 9.60
CA SER A 839 14.85 -8.81 10.90
C SER A 839 15.29 -9.76 12.02
N THR A 840 15.51 -9.18 13.19
CA THR A 840 15.90 -9.93 14.38
C THR A 840 15.10 -9.47 15.58
N THR A 841 14.67 -10.42 16.43
CA THR A 841 14.02 -10.15 17.70
C THR A 841 14.78 -10.89 18.81
N VAL A 842 15.27 -10.17 19.80
CA VAL A 842 15.91 -10.74 20.98
C VAL A 842 15.07 -10.40 22.20
N THR A 843 14.59 -11.43 22.92
CA THR A 843 13.88 -11.24 24.20
C THR A 843 14.82 -11.62 25.33
N LEU A 844 15.06 -10.70 26.27
CA LEU A 844 15.89 -10.91 27.46
C LEU A 844 15.05 -10.79 28.74
N MET A 845 15.31 -11.68 29.70
CA MET A 845 14.68 -11.66 31.04
C MET A 845 13.14 -11.63 30.97
N ARG A 846 12.54 -12.09 29.84
CA ARG A 846 11.10 -12.06 29.53
C ARG A 846 10.49 -10.66 29.37
N ASN A 847 11.16 -9.61 29.82
CA ASN A 847 10.64 -8.26 29.89
C ASN A 847 11.21 -7.32 28.81
N PHE A 848 12.45 -7.53 28.40
CA PHE A 848 13.07 -6.71 27.36
C PHE A 848 12.98 -7.40 25.99
N ARG A 849 12.53 -6.66 24.98
CA ARG A 849 12.49 -7.10 23.60
C ARG A 849 13.24 -6.09 22.74
N PHE A 850 14.24 -6.57 22.02
CA PHE A 850 15.02 -5.80 21.06
C PHE A 850 14.60 -6.25 19.65
N TYR A 851 14.29 -5.33 18.79
CA TYR A 851 13.95 -5.61 17.40
C TYR A 851 14.80 -4.75 16.47
N GLY A 852 15.22 -5.34 15.34
CA GLY A 852 15.94 -4.63 14.28
C GLY A 852 15.51 -5.12 12.91
N LEU A 853 15.42 -4.22 11.93
CA LEU A 853 15.10 -4.49 10.53
C LEU A 853 16.06 -3.74 9.62
N ILE A 854 16.71 -4.49 8.73
CA ILE A 854 17.54 -3.96 7.64
C ILE A 854 16.94 -4.46 6.32
N ASP A 855 16.89 -3.58 5.31
CA ASP A 855 16.43 -3.94 3.98
C ASP A 855 17.35 -3.42 2.87
N THR A 856 17.17 -3.99 1.67
CA THR A 856 17.92 -3.61 0.48
C THR A 856 17.08 -3.82 -0.77
N LYS A 857 17.21 -2.90 -1.75
CA LYS A 857 16.72 -3.05 -3.12
C LYS A 857 17.89 -2.86 -4.07
N ARG A 858 17.98 -3.69 -5.13
CA ARG A 858 19.11 -3.66 -6.06
C ARG A 858 18.69 -3.90 -7.50
N GLY A 859 19.55 -3.51 -8.43
CA GLY A 859 19.41 -3.80 -9.86
C GLY A 859 18.42 -2.90 -10.60
N HIS A 860 18.12 -1.72 -10.04
CA HIS A 860 17.30 -0.70 -10.67
C HIS A 860 18.04 0.64 -10.76
N LYS A 861 17.54 1.50 -11.62
CA LYS A 861 18.01 2.86 -11.79
C LYS A 861 16.94 3.86 -11.40
N VAL A 862 17.37 4.97 -10.85
CA VAL A 862 16.52 6.14 -10.52
C VAL A 862 17.05 7.32 -11.33
N ARG A 863 16.16 8.10 -11.89
CA ARG A 863 16.51 9.36 -12.54
C ARG A 863 16.59 10.46 -11.50
N ASN A 864 17.77 11.00 -11.30
CA ASN A 864 17.99 12.22 -10.52
C ASN A 864 17.55 13.43 -11.35
N PHE A 865 16.23 13.62 -11.48
CA PHE A 865 15.66 14.70 -12.27
C PHE A 865 15.79 16.04 -11.56
N THR A 866 15.93 16.04 -10.24
CA THR A 866 16.24 17.21 -9.44
C THR A 866 17.55 17.85 -9.91
N ASP A 867 18.65 17.11 -9.93
CA ASP A 867 19.95 17.65 -10.33
C ASP A 867 19.99 17.92 -11.83
N PHE A 868 19.39 17.04 -12.66
CA PHE A 868 19.25 17.33 -14.11
C PHE A 868 18.57 18.68 -14.35
N PHE A 869 17.44 18.93 -13.71
CA PHE A 869 16.69 20.17 -13.93
C PHE A 869 17.44 21.40 -13.40
N ARG A 870 18.06 21.28 -12.20
CA ARG A 870 18.91 22.32 -11.65
C ARG A 870 20.07 22.70 -12.57
N GLU A 871 20.68 21.71 -13.18
CA GLU A 871 21.93 21.85 -13.91
C GLU A 871 21.72 22.17 -15.39
N THR A 872 20.62 21.76 -16.01
CA THR A 872 20.42 21.86 -17.47
C THR A 872 19.32 22.82 -17.89
N GLN A 873 18.19 22.87 -17.19
CA GLN A 873 17.01 23.58 -17.66
C GLN A 873 17.01 25.08 -17.33
N LEU A 874 17.57 25.46 -16.20
CA LEU A 874 17.46 26.86 -15.70
C LEU A 874 18.77 27.60 -15.68
N VAL A 875 19.88 26.98 -16.10
CA VAL A 875 21.25 27.52 -15.99
C VAL A 875 21.72 28.16 -17.30
N ARG A 876 20.84 28.61 -18.17
CA ARG A 876 21.28 29.22 -19.44
C ARG A 876 22.18 30.46 -19.28
N SER A 877 22.32 31.04 -18.09
CA SER A 877 23.05 32.29 -17.92
C SER A 877 24.08 32.37 -16.80
N ASN A 878 24.10 31.44 -15.83
CA ASN A 878 25.08 31.52 -14.72
C ASN A 878 25.31 30.16 -14.08
N ALA A 879 26.58 29.78 -13.90
CA ALA A 879 26.95 28.56 -13.21
C ALA A 879 26.42 28.55 -11.76
N ARG A 880 25.27 27.96 -11.54
CA ARG A 880 24.70 27.74 -10.19
C ARG A 880 25.43 26.68 -9.39
N LEU A 881 26.43 26.09 -9.97
CA LEU A 881 27.24 25.03 -9.37
C LEU A 881 28.63 25.55 -9.10
N ASP A 882 29.16 25.14 -7.96
CA ASP A 882 30.54 25.35 -7.67
C ASP A 882 31.43 24.56 -8.64
N THR A 883 31.90 25.23 -9.69
CA THR A 883 32.80 24.62 -10.67
C THR A 883 34.14 24.22 -10.06
N THR A 884 34.43 24.58 -8.80
CA THR A 884 35.63 24.15 -8.08
C THR A 884 35.45 22.80 -7.39
N VAL A 885 34.18 22.39 -7.10
CA VAL A 885 33.89 21.13 -6.43
C VAL A 885 33.88 19.94 -7.41
N LEU A 886 33.44 20.16 -8.64
CA LEU A 886 33.38 19.10 -9.66
C LEU A 886 34.68 19.04 -10.45
N SER A 887 35.19 17.81 -10.65
CA SER A 887 36.29 17.57 -11.57
C SER A 887 35.96 18.02 -13.01
N LYS A 888 36.99 18.30 -13.84
CA LYS A 888 36.78 18.64 -15.25
C LYS A 888 35.99 17.56 -15.98
N VAL A 889 36.29 16.29 -15.71
CA VAL A 889 35.59 15.14 -16.29
C VAL A 889 34.12 15.15 -15.89
N GLU A 890 33.83 15.33 -14.61
CA GLU A 890 32.46 15.33 -14.10
C GLU A 890 31.64 16.49 -14.65
N ARG A 891 32.25 17.67 -14.78
CA ARG A 891 31.60 18.81 -15.43
C ARG A 891 31.26 18.52 -16.90
N LEU A 892 32.20 17.94 -17.64
CA LEU A 892 31.96 17.55 -19.03
C LEU A 892 30.89 16.47 -19.13
N ARG A 893 30.87 15.52 -18.19
CA ARG A 893 29.86 14.47 -18.13
C ARG A 893 28.46 15.01 -17.90
N ARG A 894 28.31 16.01 -17.04
CA ARG A 894 26.98 16.59 -16.67
C ARG A 894 26.56 17.71 -17.60
N TYR A 895 27.46 18.59 -17.95
CA TYR A 895 27.17 19.86 -18.67
C TYR A 895 27.74 19.91 -20.06
N GLY A 896 28.73 19.04 -20.37
CA GLY A 896 29.50 19.03 -21.54
C GLY A 896 30.53 20.19 -21.60
N ASN A 897 30.72 20.92 -22.76
CA ASN A 897 31.72 21.96 -22.89
C ASN A 897 31.24 23.32 -22.34
N PRO A 898 31.72 23.80 -21.16
CA PRO A 898 31.28 25.04 -20.57
C PRO A 898 31.74 26.32 -21.32
N ASN A 899 32.70 26.19 -22.22
CA ASN A 899 33.27 27.36 -22.94
C ASN A 899 32.38 27.81 -24.11
N ALA A 900 31.36 27.05 -24.50
CA ALA A 900 30.49 27.38 -25.64
C ALA A 900 29.27 28.23 -25.25
N GLY A 901 29.07 28.57 -23.98
CA GLY A 901 27.87 29.28 -23.48
C GLY A 901 26.56 28.52 -23.73
N GLN A 902 26.68 27.28 -24.21
CA GLN A 902 25.61 26.35 -24.52
C GLN A 902 25.82 25.07 -23.70
N PRO A 903 24.75 24.36 -23.31
CA PRO A 903 24.90 23.03 -22.77
C PRO A 903 25.65 22.20 -23.82
N ALA A 904 26.69 21.56 -23.42
CA ALA A 904 27.70 21.00 -24.30
C ALA A 904 27.36 19.75 -25.07
N PHE A 905 26.23 19.19 -24.84
CA PHE A 905 25.71 18.19 -25.76
C PHE A 905 25.32 18.77 -27.12
N LEU A 906 25.46 20.11 -27.27
CA LEU A 906 25.23 20.90 -28.49
C LEU A 906 26.50 21.26 -29.26
N THR A 907 27.62 20.60 -28.99
CA THR A 907 28.81 20.79 -29.84
C THR A 907 28.57 20.22 -31.25
N PRO A 908 29.26 20.74 -32.26
CA PRO A 908 28.82 20.77 -33.66
C PRO A 908 28.72 19.45 -34.43
N LEU A 909 28.77 18.32 -33.78
CA LEU A 909 28.57 17.03 -34.43
C LEU A 909 27.13 16.72 -34.78
N ASP A 910 26.16 17.39 -34.17
CA ASP A 910 24.75 17.23 -34.53
C ASP A 910 23.88 18.32 -33.88
N SER A 911 23.54 19.35 -34.64
CA SER A 911 22.65 20.45 -34.19
C SER A 911 21.20 20.00 -33.85
N ALA A 912 20.87 18.73 -34.11
CA ALA A 912 19.56 18.14 -33.84
C ALA A 912 19.48 17.49 -32.46
N LYS A 913 20.60 17.31 -31.72
CA LYS A 913 20.60 16.67 -30.38
C LYS A 913 20.44 17.71 -29.28
N THR A 914 19.43 17.55 -28.44
CA THR A 914 19.17 18.44 -27.32
C THR A 914 19.71 17.86 -26.01
N VAL A 915 19.92 18.71 -25.01
CA VAL A 915 20.28 18.28 -23.64
C VAL A 915 19.30 17.22 -23.11
N ASN A 916 18.02 17.31 -23.46
CA ASN A 916 16.99 16.38 -23.05
C ASN A 916 17.20 14.96 -23.60
N ASP A 917 17.98 14.80 -24.67
CA ASP A 917 18.27 13.51 -25.28
C ASP A 917 19.42 12.76 -24.56
N VAL A 918 20.20 13.46 -23.73
CA VAL A 918 21.39 12.90 -23.06
C VAL A 918 21.25 13.03 -21.56
N GLN A 919 20.64 12.03 -20.94
CA GLN A 919 20.41 11.99 -19.49
C GLN A 919 21.22 10.89 -18.77
N ASP A 920 22.24 10.35 -19.43
CA ASP A 920 23.04 9.22 -18.93
C ASP A 920 23.67 9.48 -17.55
N ALA A 921 24.15 10.71 -17.31
CA ALA A 921 24.71 11.11 -16.03
C ALA A 921 23.71 11.12 -14.88
N TYR A 922 22.43 11.25 -15.19
CA TYR A 922 21.34 11.42 -14.21
C TYR A 922 20.49 10.17 -14.01
N ILE A 923 20.66 9.13 -14.86
CA ILE A 923 20.07 7.82 -14.66
C ILE A 923 21.01 6.98 -13.82
N GLN A 924 20.89 7.08 -12.52
CA GLN A 924 21.86 6.61 -11.54
C GLN A 924 21.48 5.27 -10.91
N ASP A 925 22.44 4.60 -10.27
CA ASP A 925 22.18 3.37 -9.53
C ASP A 925 21.29 3.66 -8.32
N GLY A 926 20.09 3.06 -8.31
CA GLY A 926 19.12 3.17 -7.23
C GLY A 926 19.29 2.14 -6.11
N SER A 927 20.36 1.34 -6.14
CA SER A 927 20.60 0.31 -5.13
C SER A 927 20.93 0.92 -3.78
N PHE A 928 20.38 0.33 -2.71
CA PHE A 928 20.62 0.79 -1.35
C PHE A 928 20.55 -0.34 -0.32
N ILE A 929 21.10 -0.06 0.86
CA ILE A 929 20.87 -0.77 2.12
C ILE A 929 20.35 0.26 3.12
N ARG A 930 19.35 -0.09 3.92
CA ARG A 930 18.76 0.80 4.91
C ARG A 930 18.59 0.11 6.25
N LEU A 931 19.00 0.77 7.33
CA LEU A 931 18.57 0.43 8.68
C LEU A 931 17.18 1.02 8.88
N ARG A 932 16.17 0.16 8.63
CA ARG A 932 14.76 0.55 8.57
C ARG A 932 14.19 0.83 9.95
N GLU A 933 14.45 -0.08 10.89
CA GLU A 933 13.91 0.00 12.24
C GLU A 933 14.91 -0.53 13.27
N LEU A 934 14.89 0.08 14.43
CA LEU A 934 15.53 -0.42 15.65
C LEU A 934 14.63 -0.05 16.83
N SER A 935 14.26 -1.02 17.66
CA SER A 935 13.42 -0.75 18.83
C SER A 935 13.80 -1.55 20.06
N VAL A 936 13.41 -1.02 21.20
CA VAL A 936 13.50 -1.66 22.53
C VAL A 936 12.15 -1.51 23.20
N SER A 937 11.55 -2.63 23.59
CA SER A 937 10.30 -2.67 24.36
C SER A 937 10.56 -3.28 25.74
N TYR A 938 10.03 -2.65 26.78
CA TYR A 938 10.10 -3.11 28.14
C TYR A 938 8.70 -3.35 28.69
N VAL A 939 8.40 -4.61 29.02
CA VAL A 939 7.17 -5.01 29.71
C VAL A 939 7.39 -4.81 31.20
N LEU A 940 6.62 -3.91 31.82
CA LEU A 940 6.76 -3.58 33.24
C LEU A 940 6.41 -4.80 34.11
N PRO A 941 7.11 -5.01 35.23
CA PRO A 941 6.75 -6.03 36.18
C PRO A 941 5.30 -5.88 36.66
N LEU A 942 4.59 -6.99 36.85
CA LEU A 942 3.18 -7.00 37.21
C LEU A 942 2.86 -6.12 38.44
N LYS A 943 3.74 -6.09 39.45
CA LYS A 943 3.59 -5.25 40.63
C LYS A 943 3.51 -3.75 40.30
N TRP A 944 4.26 -3.30 39.31
CA TRP A 944 4.25 -1.90 38.85
C TRP A 944 3.00 -1.62 38.01
N ALA A 945 2.60 -2.54 37.14
CA ALA A 945 1.36 -2.41 36.39
C ALA A 945 0.14 -2.35 37.31
N GLN A 946 0.08 -3.20 38.35
CA GLN A 946 -1.01 -3.22 39.33
C GLN A 946 -1.12 -1.93 40.17
N ALA A 947 -0.03 -1.18 40.37
CA ALA A 947 -0.09 0.13 40.99
C ALA A 947 -0.98 1.12 40.22
N PHE A 948 -1.12 0.92 38.91
CA PHE A 948 -2.03 1.68 38.04
C PHE A 948 -3.36 0.93 37.76
N ARG A 949 -3.64 -0.16 38.48
CA ARG A 949 -4.78 -1.07 38.25
C ARG A 949 -4.74 -1.74 36.87
N ALA A 950 -3.57 -1.80 36.23
CA ALA A 950 -3.39 -2.42 34.94
C ALA A 950 -2.98 -3.89 35.06
N THR A 951 -3.38 -4.69 34.10
CA THR A 951 -2.94 -6.10 33.95
C THR A 951 -1.56 -6.18 33.25
N THR A 952 -1.29 -5.25 32.33
CA THR A 952 0.02 -5.11 31.70
C THR A 952 0.29 -3.66 31.34
N ALA A 953 1.58 -3.29 31.36
CA ALA A 953 2.05 -2.03 30.82
C ALA A 953 3.36 -2.26 30.05
N THR A 954 3.50 -1.68 28.86
CA THR A 954 4.69 -1.80 28.01
C THR A 954 5.14 -0.43 27.57
N LEU A 955 6.44 -0.17 27.68
CA LEU A 955 7.11 1.01 27.16
C LEU A 955 7.95 0.60 25.95
N THR A 956 7.77 1.25 24.82
CA THR A 956 8.55 1.01 23.59
C THR A 956 9.21 2.29 23.12
N LEU A 957 10.51 2.19 22.87
CA LEU A 957 11.33 3.21 22.19
C LEU A 957 11.73 2.64 20.83
N ALA A 958 11.47 3.37 19.74
CA ALA A 958 11.86 2.94 18.41
C ALA A 958 12.44 4.09 17.57
N GLY A 959 13.30 3.72 16.62
CA GLY A 959 13.81 4.62 15.61
C GLY A 959 13.55 4.03 14.23
N GLN A 960 13.09 4.85 13.28
CA GLN A 960 12.77 4.45 11.91
C GLN A 960 13.60 5.24 10.90
N ASN A 961 13.98 4.59 9.78
CA ASN A 961 14.81 5.17 8.72
C ASN A 961 16.13 5.77 9.24
N LEU A 962 16.83 5.04 10.13
CA LEU A 962 17.95 5.55 10.90
C LEU A 962 19.20 5.78 10.07
N ALA A 963 19.49 4.91 9.09
CA ALA A 963 20.66 5.03 8.22
C ALA A 963 20.36 4.53 6.81
N LEU A 964 21.00 5.14 5.81
CA LEU A 964 20.92 4.80 4.40
C LEU A 964 22.33 4.71 3.82
N TRP A 965 22.65 3.60 3.15
CA TRP A 965 23.88 3.40 2.39
C TRP A 965 23.53 3.19 0.92
N THR A 966 23.96 4.11 0.07
CA THR A 966 23.65 4.10 -1.37
C THR A 966 24.75 4.78 -2.17
N LYS A 967 24.83 4.48 -3.47
CA LYS A 967 25.63 5.20 -4.47
C LYS A 967 24.83 6.25 -5.23
N TYR A 968 23.54 6.37 -4.94
CA TYR A 968 22.68 7.36 -5.53
C TYR A 968 23.10 8.76 -5.06
N GLU A 969 23.25 9.70 -6.00
CA GLU A 969 23.72 11.06 -5.70
C GLU A 969 22.58 12.00 -5.28
N GLY A 970 21.31 11.64 -5.54
CA GLY A 970 20.15 12.36 -5.03
C GLY A 970 19.97 12.17 -3.53
N TYR A 971 18.85 12.58 -2.99
CA TYR A 971 18.61 12.48 -1.56
C TYR A 971 18.32 11.05 -1.09
N ASP A 972 17.46 10.36 -1.82
CA ASP A 972 17.02 9.01 -1.46
C ASP A 972 16.55 8.25 -2.70
N PRO A 973 17.07 7.06 -3.00
CA PRO A 973 16.69 6.29 -4.18
C PRO A 973 15.30 5.63 -4.08
N GLU A 974 14.65 5.69 -2.92
CA GLU A 974 13.33 5.06 -2.68
C GLU A 974 12.16 5.99 -3.00
N VAL A 975 12.41 7.27 -3.30
CA VAL A 975 11.36 8.23 -3.63
C VAL A 975 10.83 8.07 -5.06
N VAL A 976 9.59 8.53 -5.25
CA VAL A 976 8.93 8.62 -6.56
C VAL A 976 8.16 9.93 -6.62
N SER A 977 8.54 10.82 -7.51
CA SER A 977 7.93 12.15 -7.63
C SER A 977 6.44 12.13 -8.04
N ASN A 978 5.97 11.01 -8.59
CA ASN A 978 4.57 10.78 -8.93
C ASN A 978 4.16 9.36 -8.53
N ALA A 979 3.45 9.24 -7.41
CA ALA A 979 3.00 7.96 -6.86
C ALA A 979 2.05 7.18 -7.76
N LEU A 980 1.32 7.88 -8.62
CA LEU A 980 0.37 7.26 -9.54
C LEU A 980 1.01 6.84 -10.87
N ALA A 981 2.29 7.18 -11.08
CA ALA A 981 3.01 6.74 -12.27
C ALA A 981 3.11 5.21 -12.29
N LEU A 982 2.72 4.62 -13.42
CA LEU A 982 2.69 3.16 -13.58
C LEU A 982 4.08 2.52 -13.42
N TYR A 983 5.13 3.19 -13.90
CA TYR A 983 6.49 2.67 -13.91
C TYR A 983 7.59 3.74 -13.86
N ASN A 984 7.28 5.00 -13.57
CA ASN A 984 8.28 6.06 -13.48
C ASN A 984 8.95 6.05 -12.09
N ARG A 985 10.29 6.27 -12.06
CA ARG A 985 11.09 6.44 -10.86
C ARG A 985 11.96 7.69 -10.95
N ASP A 986 11.30 8.83 -11.03
CA ASP A 986 11.94 10.13 -10.98
C ASP A 986 12.03 10.65 -9.55
N ASP A 987 13.20 11.13 -9.17
CA ASP A 987 13.39 12.02 -8.04
C ASP A 987 13.35 13.47 -8.55
N PHE A 988 12.21 14.13 -8.44
CA PHE A 988 12.05 15.52 -8.89
C PHE A 988 11.54 16.41 -7.77
N PHE A 989 12.48 17.04 -7.07
CA PHE A 989 12.22 17.86 -5.89
C PHE A 989 11.39 17.13 -4.84
N THR A 990 11.56 15.81 -4.74
CA THR A 990 10.78 14.96 -3.86
C THR A 990 11.36 15.03 -2.45
N GLN A 991 10.51 15.22 -1.45
CA GLN A 991 10.95 15.16 -0.06
C GLN A 991 11.33 13.71 0.29
N PRO A 992 12.56 13.47 0.76
CA PRO A 992 12.98 12.14 1.17
C PRO A 992 12.22 11.62 2.40
N PRO A 993 12.15 10.30 2.61
CA PRO A 993 11.62 9.70 3.82
C PRO A 993 12.28 10.28 5.07
N VAL A 994 11.47 10.62 6.05
CA VAL A 994 11.90 11.22 7.31
C VAL A 994 12.40 10.19 8.30
N ARG A 995 13.24 10.62 9.24
CA ARG A 995 13.65 9.83 10.42
C ARG A 995 12.64 10.06 11.53
N ARG A 996 12.16 8.98 12.16
CA ARG A 996 11.21 9.05 13.27
C ARG A 996 11.81 8.43 14.53
N TYR A 997 11.60 9.07 15.66
CA TYR A 997 11.91 8.53 16.99
C TYR A 997 10.59 8.40 17.74
N VAL A 998 10.22 7.17 18.05
CA VAL A 998 8.90 6.79 18.58
C VAL A 998 9.03 6.49 20.06
N LEU A 999 8.16 7.07 20.86
CA LEU A 999 7.89 6.70 22.26
C LEU A 999 6.44 6.21 22.32
N ARG A 1000 6.24 4.95 22.71
CA ARG A 1000 4.90 4.36 22.86
C ARG A 1000 4.72 3.74 24.23
N VAL A 1001 3.60 4.03 24.86
CA VAL A 1001 3.15 3.44 26.11
C VAL A 1001 1.84 2.71 25.85
N ASN A 1002 1.82 1.41 26.10
CA ASN A 1002 0.62 0.57 26.03
C ASN A 1002 0.24 0.12 27.44
N VAL A 1003 -0.98 0.33 27.85
CA VAL A 1003 -1.53 -0.10 29.15
C VAL A 1003 -2.82 -0.88 28.92
N THR A 1004 -2.92 -2.08 29.50
CA THR A 1004 -4.12 -2.94 29.42
C THR A 1004 -4.66 -3.15 30.84
N PHE A 1005 -5.97 -2.96 31.01
CA PHE A 1005 -6.70 -3.09 32.25
C PHE A 1005 -7.59 -4.31 32.31
#